data_f795ae5b39dd7d9df3059b0a692be3c4
#
_entry.id   f795ae5b39dd7d9df3059b0a692be3c4
#
_cell.length_a   1.000
_cell.length_b   1.000
_cell.length_c   1.000
_cell.angle_alpha   90.00
_cell.angle_beta   90.00
_cell.angle_gamma   90.00
#
_symmetry.space_group_name_H-M   'P 1'
#
loop_
_entity.id
_entity.type
_entity.pdbx_description
1 polymer ?
#
loop_
_entity_poly.entity_id
_entity_poly.type
_entity_poly.pdbx_seq_one_letter_code
_entity_poly.pdbx_strand_id
1 'polypeptide(L)'
;MATLRHQVATSVLTVTKFRELLKKVRANRPSDDLEIIRKAYDYSLQHHKGQSRASGEPYLVHPLEVALVLAEMKLDPVAIAAGLLHDSVEDTSVTIEDVEREFGEQVAHIVEGVTKISKLNFASREERQAENVRKMVLAMVDDIRVVLIKLADRLHNMRTLAPLPPERREQIARETLEIYAPIAHRLGMGKVRGELEDLAFEYVDPIGYQQVKKQVEARRKKGEQFLEQVEEVIRERLKEAGVEGRVESRIKRLHSVWQKMQRQRITVDQVYDLLAIRIITPSVQDCYAALGAIHNLWRPVPGRIKDFIAMPRPNLYQSLHTTVIAENGTPFEVQIRTAEMHKMAEEGIAAHWKYKDGPVTGKDEQRLAWLRQVVEWQREVSDPNEFLSTLKIDLYPEEVYTFTPKGKVIILPRDATPVDFAYTVHTEVGHTCVGARVNGRMVPLRHKLRSGDIVEILTQAGHNPSRDWLGFVHSSRARNKIKHWLNVHQRERAIEIGRKLIEKEARKYRVALKEIGEKEFEQAAADYGLARADDLLAGIGYGKFAARQVLARLAPATAGQEAPEAEKTGAFTSVVRRVFGSEHPGAIQVHGQEDLLVYRARCCNPIRGEDIVGYVTRGKGVAVHARSCPNVVNLLYDVERRIAVEWTRPPKNAAGHPATYPVKLTVFSDDRAGILKQLTAIVSDDNTNIRNIEARSHDQHATIDLVVDIEDLKHLERIIRGLRKVPGIRDVQRVQKL
;
A
#
# COMPACT_ATOMS: atom_id res chain seq x y z
N MET A 1 2.90 55.18 -6.00
CA MET A 1 2.64 54.85 -7.43
C MET A 1 2.92 53.38 -7.75
N ALA A 2 3.95 52.76 -7.27
CA ALA A 2 4.20 51.28 -7.51
C ALA A 2 3.11 50.38 -6.97
N THR A 3 2.59 50.65 -5.76
CA THR A 3 1.51 49.88 -5.11
C THR A 3 0.18 49.98 -5.85
N LEU A 4 -0.18 51.16 -6.38
CA LEU A 4 -1.41 51.35 -7.16
C LEU A 4 -1.33 50.64 -8.52
N ARG A 5 -0.17 50.71 -9.20
CA ARG A 5 0.05 49.95 -10.46
C ARG A 5 -0.03 48.46 -10.26
N HIS A 6 0.49 47.96 -9.13
CA HIS A 6 0.40 46.53 -8.78
C HIS A 6 -1.04 46.12 -8.50
N GLN A 7 -1.81 46.90 -7.74
CA GLN A 7 -3.22 46.62 -7.46
C GLN A 7 -4.11 46.64 -8.74
N VAL A 8 -3.87 47.58 -9.66
CA VAL A 8 -4.58 47.63 -10.93
C VAL A 8 -4.24 46.44 -11.82
N ALA A 9 -2.97 46.08 -11.94
CA ALA A 9 -2.52 44.91 -12.70
C ALA A 9 -3.11 43.60 -12.14
N THR A 10 -3.17 43.49 -10.82
CA THR A 10 -3.77 42.39 -10.08
C THR A 10 -5.27 42.22 -10.38
N SER A 11 -6.02 43.33 -10.32
CA SER A 11 -7.46 43.33 -10.62
C SER A 11 -7.73 42.95 -12.09
N VAL A 12 -6.90 43.42 -13.01
CA VAL A 12 -7.04 43.11 -14.44
C VAL A 12 -6.80 41.62 -14.70
N LEU A 13 -5.78 41.00 -14.02
CA LEU A 13 -5.46 39.57 -14.18
C LEU A 13 -6.60 38.69 -13.69
N THR A 14 -7.12 38.92 -12.47
CA THR A 14 -8.22 38.12 -11.89
C THR A 14 -9.51 38.24 -12.69
N VAL A 15 -9.87 39.44 -13.14
CA VAL A 15 -11.05 39.66 -13.99
C VAL A 15 -10.90 38.96 -15.36
N THR A 16 -9.70 38.99 -15.94
CA THR A 16 -9.45 38.31 -17.23
C THR A 16 -9.62 36.82 -17.10
N LYS A 17 -8.98 36.19 -16.05
CA LYS A 17 -9.12 34.76 -15.78
C LYS A 17 -10.58 34.36 -15.46
N PHE A 18 -11.29 35.18 -14.72
CA PHE A 18 -12.69 34.92 -14.43
C PHE A 18 -13.57 34.95 -15.71
N ARG A 19 -13.33 35.90 -16.62
CA ARG A 19 -14.00 35.90 -17.93
C ARG A 19 -13.68 34.68 -18.77
N GLU A 20 -12.44 34.22 -18.74
CA GLU A 20 -12.00 32.98 -19.39
C GLU A 20 -12.74 31.77 -18.79
N LEU A 21 -12.84 31.69 -17.45
CA LEU A 21 -13.60 30.65 -16.76
C LEU A 21 -15.07 30.62 -17.24
N LEU A 22 -15.77 31.75 -17.20
CA LEU A 22 -17.16 31.80 -17.62
C LEU A 22 -17.33 31.42 -19.09
N LYS A 23 -16.43 31.88 -20.00
CA LYS A 23 -16.42 31.51 -21.42
C LYS A 23 -16.27 29.99 -21.59
N LYS A 24 -15.35 29.39 -20.84
CA LYS A 24 -15.07 27.96 -20.91
C LYS A 24 -16.23 27.11 -20.37
N VAL A 25 -16.80 27.49 -19.22
CA VAL A 25 -17.99 26.84 -18.67
C VAL A 25 -19.16 26.91 -19.64
N ARG A 26 -19.44 28.08 -20.21
CA ARG A 26 -20.54 28.28 -21.18
C ARG A 26 -20.33 27.46 -22.45
N ALA A 27 -19.11 27.33 -22.95
CA ALA A 27 -18.80 26.50 -24.11
C ALA A 27 -19.07 25.01 -23.86
N ASN A 28 -18.82 24.54 -22.64
CA ASN A 28 -19.01 23.15 -22.25
C ASN A 28 -20.43 22.81 -21.79
N ARG A 29 -21.15 23.81 -21.20
CA ARG A 29 -22.49 23.71 -20.59
C ARG A 29 -23.32 24.93 -20.89
N PRO A 30 -23.87 25.03 -22.12
CA PRO A 30 -24.57 26.24 -22.58
C PRO A 30 -25.85 26.56 -21.81
N SER A 31 -26.52 25.52 -21.27
CA SER A 31 -27.80 25.62 -20.56
C SER A 31 -27.69 25.85 -19.07
N ASP A 32 -26.49 25.71 -18.48
CA ASP A 32 -26.32 25.77 -17.02
C ASP A 32 -26.37 27.23 -16.55
N ASP A 33 -26.95 27.44 -15.36
CA ASP A 33 -26.90 28.72 -14.68
C ASP A 33 -25.50 28.95 -14.08
N LEU A 34 -24.94 30.12 -14.37
CA LEU A 34 -23.58 30.50 -13.91
C LEU A 34 -23.62 31.47 -12.72
N GLU A 35 -24.78 31.74 -12.15
CA GLU A 35 -24.95 32.71 -11.06
C GLU A 35 -24.19 32.25 -9.81
N ILE A 36 -24.22 30.95 -9.49
CA ILE A 36 -23.49 30.36 -8.37
C ILE A 36 -21.97 30.55 -8.52
N ILE A 37 -21.42 30.45 -9.73
CA ILE A 37 -20.01 30.68 -10.01
C ILE A 37 -19.64 32.15 -9.83
N ARG A 38 -20.50 33.08 -10.23
CA ARG A 38 -20.29 34.51 -10.03
C ARG A 38 -20.27 34.86 -8.54
N LYS A 39 -21.30 34.37 -7.82
CA LYS A 39 -21.40 34.55 -6.38
C LYS A 39 -20.18 33.99 -5.63
N ALA A 40 -19.70 32.79 -6.00
CA ALA A 40 -18.51 32.17 -5.41
C ALA A 40 -17.22 32.97 -5.68
N TYR A 41 -17.08 33.52 -6.89
CA TYR A 41 -15.95 34.39 -7.22
C TYR A 41 -15.97 35.69 -6.40
N ASP A 42 -17.10 36.38 -6.31
CA ASP A 42 -17.22 37.62 -5.54
C ASP A 42 -16.96 37.38 -4.04
N TYR A 43 -17.48 36.26 -3.50
CA TYR A 43 -17.28 35.85 -2.13
C TYR A 43 -15.80 35.54 -1.84
N SER A 44 -15.16 34.76 -2.69
CA SER A 44 -13.72 34.47 -2.56
C SER A 44 -12.85 35.72 -2.69
N LEU A 45 -13.20 36.63 -3.63
CA LEU A 45 -12.49 37.92 -3.79
C LEU A 45 -12.60 38.78 -2.53
N GLN A 46 -13.75 38.81 -1.88
CA GLN A 46 -13.96 39.58 -0.65
C GLN A 46 -13.13 39.06 0.52
N HIS A 47 -13.12 37.73 0.74
CA HIS A 47 -12.49 37.12 1.91
C HIS A 47 -10.98 36.92 1.78
N HIS A 48 -10.44 36.80 0.57
CA HIS A 48 -8.99 36.73 0.31
C HIS A 48 -8.37 38.09 -0.02
N LYS A 49 -9.09 39.20 0.20
CA LYS A 49 -8.59 40.55 -0.08
C LYS A 49 -7.30 40.85 0.69
N GLY A 50 -6.25 41.22 -0.05
CA GLY A 50 -4.95 41.56 0.54
C GLY A 50 -4.01 40.39 0.80
N GLN A 51 -4.45 39.15 0.58
CA GLN A 51 -3.60 37.98 0.65
C GLN A 51 -2.78 37.77 -0.62
N SER A 52 -1.53 37.33 -0.48
CA SER A 52 -0.62 37.00 -1.58
C SER A 52 0.04 35.64 -1.36
N ARG A 53 0.32 34.94 -2.44
CA ARG A 53 1.10 33.68 -2.42
C ARG A 53 2.59 33.94 -2.29
N ALA A 54 3.37 32.87 -2.06
CA ALA A 54 4.84 32.92 -2.03
C ALA A 54 5.46 33.44 -3.35
N SER A 55 4.75 33.33 -4.46
CA SER A 55 5.11 33.93 -5.77
C SER A 55 4.95 35.45 -5.82
N GLY A 56 4.27 36.05 -4.84
CA GLY A 56 3.87 37.48 -4.86
C GLY A 56 2.58 37.74 -5.64
N GLU A 57 1.97 36.74 -6.26
CA GLU A 57 0.68 36.85 -6.95
C GLU A 57 -0.47 36.94 -5.94
N PRO A 58 -1.61 37.61 -6.33
CA PRO A 58 -2.80 37.63 -5.51
C PRO A 58 -3.31 36.22 -5.21
N TYR A 59 -3.73 35.97 -3.98
CA TYR A 59 -4.22 34.63 -3.58
C TYR A 59 -5.33 34.11 -4.47
N LEU A 60 -6.28 34.96 -4.87
CA LEU A 60 -7.43 34.61 -5.71
C LEU A 60 -7.08 33.97 -7.07
N VAL A 61 -5.86 34.18 -7.58
CA VAL A 61 -5.39 33.53 -8.82
C VAL A 61 -5.44 32.02 -8.70
N HIS A 62 -5.12 31.48 -7.51
CA HIS A 62 -5.11 30.04 -7.27
C HIS A 62 -6.52 29.39 -7.37
N PRO A 63 -7.53 29.83 -6.62
CA PRO A 63 -8.88 29.28 -6.77
C PRO A 63 -9.44 29.42 -8.19
N LEU A 64 -9.11 30.52 -8.90
CA LEU A 64 -9.49 30.69 -10.29
C LEU A 64 -8.84 29.66 -11.23
N GLU A 65 -7.55 29.37 -11.05
CA GLU A 65 -6.87 28.35 -11.84
C GLU A 65 -7.39 26.94 -11.53
N VAL A 66 -7.66 26.65 -10.25
CA VAL A 66 -8.34 25.40 -9.86
C VAL A 66 -9.70 25.30 -10.56
N ALA A 67 -10.51 26.33 -10.51
CA ALA A 67 -11.81 26.39 -11.19
C ALA A 67 -11.69 26.25 -12.73
N LEU A 68 -10.65 26.82 -13.35
CA LEU A 68 -10.36 26.64 -14.77
C LEU A 68 -10.04 25.19 -15.11
N VAL A 69 -9.24 24.50 -14.29
CA VAL A 69 -8.95 23.07 -14.45
C VAL A 69 -10.24 22.23 -14.32
N LEU A 70 -11.10 22.55 -13.35
CA LEU A 70 -12.40 21.87 -13.19
C LEU A 70 -13.34 22.12 -14.38
N ALA A 71 -13.34 23.35 -14.93
CA ALA A 71 -14.07 23.67 -16.15
C ALA A 71 -13.52 22.93 -17.38
N GLU A 72 -12.20 22.72 -17.47
CA GLU A 72 -11.60 21.85 -18.50
C GLU A 72 -12.07 20.39 -18.37
N MET A 73 -12.24 19.92 -17.15
CA MET A 73 -12.82 18.60 -16.85
C MET A 73 -14.33 18.56 -17.10
N LYS A 74 -14.97 19.67 -17.47
CA LYS A 74 -16.40 19.81 -17.77
C LYS A 74 -17.32 19.54 -16.57
N LEU A 75 -16.86 19.80 -15.35
CA LEU A 75 -17.65 19.62 -14.13
C LEU A 75 -18.82 20.60 -14.05
N ASP A 76 -19.76 20.30 -13.15
CA ASP A 76 -20.96 21.09 -12.91
C ASP A 76 -20.63 22.43 -12.20
N PRO A 77 -21.55 23.45 -12.28
CA PRO A 77 -21.36 24.74 -11.64
C PRO A 77 -21.12 24.65 -10.11
N VAL A 78 -21.71 23.65 -9.44
CA VAL A 78 -21.56 23.43 -8.00
C VAL A 78 -20.13 23.04 -7.66
N ALA A 79 -19.55 22.09 -8.42
CA ALA A 79 -18.14 21.68 -8.25
C ALA A 79 -17.16 22.83 -8.54
N ILE A 80 -17.46 23.66 -9.56
CA ILE A 80 -16.64 24.84 -9.92
C ILE A 80 -16.72 25.89 -8.82
N ALA A 81 -17.92 26.16 -8.28
CA ALA A 81 -18.11 27.08 -7.16
C ALA A 81 -17.38 26.59 -5.89
N ALA A 82 -17.48 25.28 -5.57
CA ALA A 82 -16.72 24.68 -4.48
C ALA A 82 -15.20 24.81 -4.70
N GLY A 83 -14.73 24.68 -5.95
CA GLY A 83 -13.33 24.91 -6.32
C GLY A 83 -12.88 26.37 -6.13
N LEU A 84 -13.75 27.35 -6.32
CA LEU A 84 -13.46 28.77 -6.01
C LEU A 84 -13.43 29.06 -4.51
N LEU A 85 -14.12 28.25 -3.70
CA LEU A 85 -14.29 28.43 -2.26
C LEU A 85 -13.42 27.50 -1.41
N HIS A 86 -12.69 26.56 -2.01
CA HIS A 86 -12.06 25.42 -1.31
C HIS A 86 -11.07 25.84 -0.22
N ASP A 87 -10.37 26.94 -0.38
CA ASP A 87 -9.43 27.49 0.60
C ASP A 87 -10.05 28.54 1.53
N SER A 88 -11.27 29.00 1.25
CA SER A 88 -11.89 30.10 2.03
C SER A 88 -12.10 29.73 3.49
N VAL A 89 -12.42 28.47 3.79
CA VAL A 89 -12.60 27.96 5.16
C VAL A 89 -11.26 27.65 5.84
N GLU A 90 -10.20 27.36 5.06
CA GLU A 90 -8.87 27.05 5.61
C GLU A 90 -8.09 28.31 5.91
N ASP A 91 -8.12 29.31 5.02
CA ASP A 91 -7.21 30.44 5.02
C ASP A 91 -7.87 31.76 5.40
N THR A 92 -9.18 31.75 5.72
CA THR A 92 -9.91 32.95 6.16
C THR A 92 -10.76 32.68 7.42
N SER A 93 -11.55 33.66 7.86
CA SER A 93 -12.50 33.53 8.97
C SER A 93 -13.85 32.90 8.59
N VAL A 94 -14.01 32.45 7.34
CA VAL A 94 -15.26 31.84 6.84
C VAL A 94 -15.45 30.48 7.47
N THR A 95 -16.69 30.17 7.92
CA THR A 95 -17.05 28.86 8.47
C THR A 95 -17.82 28.02 7.42
N ILE A 96 -17.96 26.72 7.67
CA ILE A 96 -18.78 25.85 6.79
C ILE A 96 -20.25 26.26 6.82
N GLU A 97 -20.74 26.68 7.98
CA GLU A 97 -22.11 27.19 8.16
C GLU A 97 -22.37 28.47 7.35
N ASP A 98 -21.36 29.33 7.18
CA ASP A 98 -21.43 30.49 6.31
C ASP A 98 -21.53 30.07 4.84
N VAL A 99 -20.73 29.09 4.42
CA VAL A 99 -20.80 28.55 3.06
C VAL A 99 -22.14 27.88 2.79
N GLU A 100 -22.68 27.12 3.75
CA GLU A 100 -23.99 26.48 3.61
C GLU A 100 -25.11 27.50 3.47
N ARG A 101 -25.12 28.55 4.29
CA ARG A 101 -26.12 29.62 4.24
C ARG A 101 -26.09 30.37 2.91
N GLU A 102 -24.89 30.60 2.35
CA GLU A 102 -24.75 31.41 1.13
C GLU A 102 -24.86 30.57 -0.16
N PHE A 103 -24.40 29.32 -0.17
CA PHE A 103 -24.27 28.51 -1.38
C PHE A 103 -25.08 27.22 -1.36
N GLY A 104 -25.69 26.90 -0.21
CA GLY A 104 -26.47 25.68 0.01
C GLY A 104 -25.64 24.46 0.41
N GLU A 105 -26.38 23.41 0.87
CA GLU A 105 -25.83 22.18 1.45
C GLU A 105 -24.81 21.46 0.53
N GLN A 106 -25.09 21.41 -0.78
CA GLN A 106 -24.21 20.69 -1.70
C GLN A 106 -22.81 21.30 -1.82
N VAL A 107 -22.72 22.64 -1.92
CA VAL A 107 -21.43 23.33 -1.99
C VAL A 107 -20.70 23.20 -0.65
N ALA A 108 -21.41 23.41 0.46
CA ALA A 108 -20.85 23.29 1.80
C ALA A 108 -20.29 21.88 2.06
N HIS A 109 -21.02 20.83 1.70
CA HIS A 109 -20.59 19.44 1.82
C HIS A 109 -19.27 19.16 1.06
N ILE A 110 -19.15 19.65 -0.17
CA ILE A 110 -17.93 19.48 -0.98
C ILE A 110 -16.78 20.26 -0.36
N VAL A 111 -16.97 21.53 0.03
CA VAL A 111 -15.95 22.38 0.67
C VAL A 111 -15.49 21.76 1.99
N GLU A 112 -16.43 21.28 2.81
CA GLU A 112 -16.11 20.58 4.06
C GLU A 112 -15.26 19.33 3.79
N GLY A 113 -15.62 18.51 2.79
CA GLY A 113 -14.86 17.33 2.39
C GLY A 113 -13.43 17.66 1.99
N VAL A 114 -13.22 18.78 1.27
CA VAL A 114 -11.89 19.28 0.90
C VAL A 114 -11.12 19.80 2.13
N THR A 115 -11.76 20.53 3.04
CA THR A 115 -11.17 21.16 4.24
C THR A 115 -10.83 20.16 5.34
N LYS A 116 -11.66 19.14 5.60
CA LYS A 116 -11.41 18.10 6.63
C LYS A 116 -10.10 17.35 6.45
N ILE A 117 -9.53 17.39 5.25
CA ILE A 117 -8.27 16.74 4.92
C ILE A 117 -7.07 17.49 5.53
N SER A 118 -7.19 18.78 5.87
CA SER A 118 -6.06 19.66 6.25
C SER A 118 -5.87 19.89 7.76
N LYS A 119 -6.89 19.68 8.59
CA LYS A 119 -6.89 20.15 10.01
C LYS A 119 -6.69 19.04 11.05
N LEU A 120 -5.47 18.57 11.33
CA LEU A 120 -5.20 17.77 12.55
C LEU A 120 -3.76 17.96 13.07
N ASN A 121 -3.64 17.99 14.42
CA ASN A 121 -2.36 17.94 15.12
C ASN A 121 -1.93 16.49 15.36
N PHE A 122 -0.81 16.07 14.79
CA PHE A 122 -0.26 14.71 14.93
C PHE A 122 1.11 14.72 15.59
N ALA A 123 1.46 13.61 16.23
CA ALA A 123 2.74 13.42 16.89
C ALA A 123 3.91 13.28 15.90
N SER A 124 3.67 12.71 14.69
CA SER A 124 4.67 12.61 13.65
C SER A 124 4.16 13.11 12.28
N ARG A 125 5.11 13.42 11.38
CA ARG A 125 4.85 13.88 10.02
C ARG A 125 4.26 12.79 9.13
N GLU A 126 4.76 11.56 9.30
CA GLU A 126 4.28 10.38 8.58
C GLU A 126 2.84 10.03 8.98
N GLU A 127 2.50 10.09 10.26
CA GLU A 127 1.13 9.87 10.73
C GLU A 127 0.16 10.91 10.16
N ARG A 128 0.59 12.18 10.08
CA ARG A 128 -0.20 13.25 9.48
C ARG A 128 -0.50 12.98 8.01
N GLN A 129 0.52 12.58 7.24
CA GLN A 129 0.36 12.24 5.83
C GLN A 129 -0.59 11.04 5.64
N ALA A 130 -0.41 10.00 6.44
CA ALA A 130 -1.23 8.79 6.39
C ALA A 130 -2.70 9.09 6.70
N GLU A 131 -2.97 9.89 7.71
CA GLU A 131 -4.34 10.24 8.09
C GLU A 131 -5.00 11.22 7.10
N ASN A 132 -4.23 12.15 6.51
CA ASN A 132 -4.74 13.02 5.45
C ASN A 132 -5.19 12.20 4.23
N VAL A 133 -4.36 11.24 3.81
CA VAL A 133 -4.70 10.34 2.69
C VAL A 133 -5.92 9.49 3.03
N ARG A 134 -5.99 8.97 4.25
CA ARG A 134 -7.14 8.20 4.74
C ARG A 134 -8.44 8.99 4.66
N LYS A 135 -8.44 10.24 5.14
CA LYS A 135 -9.61 11.13 5.08
C LYS A 135 -9.99 11.50 3.65
N MET A 136 -8.99 11.75 2.81
CA MET A 136 -9.20 12.02 1.40
C MET A 136 -9.93 10.85 0.72
N VAL A 137 -9.51 9.61 0.99
CA VAL A 137 -10.16 8.42 0.43
C VAL A 137 -11.60 8.26 0.97
N LEU A 138 -11.85 8.57 2.24
CA LEU A 138 -13.20 8.56 2.81
C LEU A 138 -14.12 9.60 2.13
N ALA A 139 -13.65 10.84 2.02
CA ALA A 139 -14.40 11.91 1.37
C ALA A 139 -14.71 11.63 -0.12
N MET A 140 -13.85 10.86 -0.80
CA MET A 140 -14.09 10.41 -2.18
C MET A 140 -15.31 9.50 -2.33
N VAL A 141 -15.63 8.72 -1.32
CA VAL A 141 -16.77 7.80 -1.36
C VAL A 141 -18.07 8.54 -1.16
N ASP A 142 -18.04 9.57 -0.33
CA ASP A 142 -19.18 10.44 -0.09
C ASP A 142 -19.49 11.30 -1.32
N ASP A 143 -18.48 11.99 -1.87
CA ASP A 143 -18.59 12.75 -3.12
C ASP A 143 -17.26 12.77 -3.89
N ILE A 144 -17.26 12.19 -5.09
CA ILE A 144 -16.07 12.12 -5.95
C ILE A 144 -15.56 13.51 -6.38
N ARG A 145 -16.41 14.57 -6.36
CA ARG A 145 -16.01 15.93 -6.68
C ARG A 145 -14.93 16.47 -5.74
N VAL A 146 -14.92 16.01 -4.49
CA VAL A 146 -13.89 16.35 -3.50
C VAL A 146 -12.48 15.99 -4.01
N VAL A 147 -12.31 14.79 -4.57
CA VAL A 147 -11.00 14.39 -5.09
C VAL A 147 -10.65 15.10 -6.40
N LEU A 148 -11.63 15.38 -7.25
CA LEU A 148 -11.39 16.12 -8.49
C LEU A 148 -10.89 17.54 -8.19
N ILE A 149 -11.46 18.21 -7.18
CA ILE A 149 -10.97 19.50 -6.69
C ILE A 149 -9.57 19.38 -6.13
N LYS A 150 -9.29 18.37 -5.27
CA LYS A 150 -7.94 18.15 -4.72
C LYS A 150 -6.90 17.81 -5.79
N LEU A 151 -7.26 17.10 -6.85
CA LEU A 151 -6.36 16.87 -7.99
C LEU A 151 -6.09 18.15 -8.78
N ALA A 152 -7.11 19.00 -8.98
CA ALA A 152 -6.97 20.30 -9.65
C ALA A 152 -6.13 21.26 -8.81
N ASP A 153 -6.35 21.32 -7.48
CA ASP A 153 -5.54 22.05 -6.51
C ASP A 153 -4.08 21.59 -6.56
N ARG A 154 -3.83 20.29 -6.45
CA ARG A 154 -2.48 19.72 -6.51
C ARG A 154 -1.79 20.03 -7.83
N LEU A 155 -2.51 19.96 -8.94
CA LEU A 155 -1.97 20.27 -10.26
C LEU A 155 -1.53 21.73 -10.36
N HIS A 156 -2.34 22.67 -9.89
CA HIS A 156 -1.96 24.08 -9.87
C HIS A 156 -0.80 24.35 -8.89
N ASN A 157 -0.80 23.74 -7.72
CA ASN A 157 0.31 23.84 -6.76
C ASN A 157 1.62 23.32 -7.36
N MET A 158 1.59 22.25 -8.15
CA MET A 158 2.77 21.75 -8.86
C MET A 158 3.26 22.71 -9.95
N ARG A 159 2.35 23.33 -10.70
CA ARG A 159 2.71 24.37 -11.70
C ARG A 159 3.35 25.60 -11.10
N THR A 160 3.03 25.92 -9.85
CA THR A 160 3.51 27.11 -9.11
C THR A 160 4.47 26.77 -7.96
N LEU A 161 5.20 25.66 -8.04
CA LEU A 161 6.02 25.13 -6.95
C LEU A 161 7.37 25.85 -6.79
N ALA A 162 7.87 26.48 -7.85
CA ALA A 162 9.21 27.07 -7.94
C ALA A 162 9.60 28.07 -6.83
N PRO A 163 8.69 28.94 -6.30
CA PRO A 163 9.02 29.90 -5.25
C PRO A 163 9.28 29.28 -3.86
N LEU A 164 8.93 28.02 -3.64
CA LEU A 164 9.10 27.37 -2.33
C LEU A 164 10.57 26.94 -2.08
N PRO A 165 10.99 26.77 -0.81
CA PRO A 165 12.30 26.21 -0.46
C PRO A 165 12.52 24.81 -1.08
N PRO A 166 13.78 24.46 -1.45
CA PRO A 166 14.10 23.22 -2.14
C PRO A 166 13.56 21.96 -1.45
N GLU A 167 13.73 21.84 -0.15
CA GLU A 167 13.27 20.69 0.65
C GLU A 167 11.75 20.52 0.60
N ARG A 168 11.02 21.64 0.63
CA ARG A 168 9.56 21.63 0.57
C ARG A 168 9.06 21.28 -0.83
N ARG A 169 9.77 21.75 -1.87
CA ARG A 169 9.49 21.37 -3.28
C ARG A 169 9.62 19.88 -3.49
N GLU A 170 10.74 19.29 -3.06
CA GLU A 170 10.97 17.85 -3.21
C GLU A 170 9.91 17.03 -2.46
N GLN A 171 9.55 17.45 -1.25
CA GLN A 171 8.52 16.77 -0.46
C GLN A 171 7.18 16.76 -1.15
N ILE A 172 6.68 17.92 -1.62
CA ILE A 172 5.39 18.05 -2.31
C ILE A 172 5.42 17.24 -3.60
N ALA A 173 6.52 17.28 -4.34
CA ALA A 173 6.70 16.52 -5.57
C ALA A 173 6.69 14.99 -5.31
N ARG A 174 7.37 14.53 -4.27
CA ARG A 174 7.38 13.11 -3.87
C ARG A 174 5.99 12.63 -3.45
N GLU A 175 5.28 13.39 -2.64
CA GLU A 175 3.89 13.11 -2.28
C GLU A 175 2.98 13.06 -3.51
N THR A 176 3.20 13.94 -4.46
CA THR A 176 2.45 13.99 -5.72
C THR A 176 2.65 12.70 -6.54
N LEU A 177 3.89 12.22 -6.66
CA LEU A 177 4.20 10.95 -7.35
C LEU A 177 3.66 9.73 -6.62
N GLU A 178 3.71 9.74 -5.29
CA GLU A 178 3.36 8.55 -4.49
C GLU A 178 1.86 8.41 -4.23
N ILE A 179 1.09 9.50 -4.28
CA ILE A 179 -0.33 9.51 -3.88
C ILE A 179 -1.23 10.08 -4.99
N TYR A 180 -1.03 11.33 -5.40
CA TYR A 180 -1.99 12.02 -6.29
C TYR A 180 -1.95 11.51 -7.73
N ALA A 181 -0.76 11.28 -8.30
CA ALA A 181 -0.63 10.75 -9.64
C ALA A 181 -1.21 9.31 -9.77
N PRO A 182 -1.00 8.39 -8.81
CA PRO A 182 -1.67 7.10 -8.77
C PRO A 182 -3.19 7.16 -8.63
N ILE A 183 -3.71 8.08 -7.81
CA ILE A 183 -5.16 8.30 -7.70
C ILE A 183 -5.71 8.76 -9.06
N ALA A 184 -5.10 9.74 -9.71
CA ALA A 184 -5.49 10.18 -11.05
C ALA A 184 -5.44 9.02 -12.06
N HIS A 185 -4.45 8.12 -11.95
CA HIS A 185 -4.36 6.90 -12.75
C HIS A 185 -5.53 5.94 -12.51
N ARG A 186 -5.89 5.69 -11.25
CA ARG A 186 -7.04 4.82 -10.89
C ARG A 186 -8.36 5.39 -11.40
N LEU A 187 -8.51 6.70 -11.37
CA LEU A 187 -9.67 7.40 -11.89
C LEU A 187 -9.66 7.50 -13.43
N GLY A 188 -8.64 6.97 -14.11
CA GLY A 188 -8.52 7.00 -15.58
C GLY A 188 -8.13 8.36 -16.16
N MET A 189 -7.73 9.34 -15.33
CA MET A 189 -7.44 10.73 -15.73
C MET A 189 -6.02 10.86 -16.31
N GLY A 190 -5.82 10.34 -17.51
CA GLY A 190 -4.49 10.22 -18.15
C GLY A 190 -3.78 11.55 -18.36
N LYS A 191 -4.51 12.63 -18.68
CA LYS A 191 -3.97 13.98 -18.87
C LYS A 191 -3.41 14.54 -17.54
N VAL A 192 -4.22 14.52 -16.48
CA VAL A 192 -3.86 15.03 -15.14
C VAL A 192 -2.71 14.22 -14.56
N ARG A 193 -2.82 12.88 -14.57
CA ARG A 193 -1.75 12.00 -14.12
C ARG A 193 -0.41 12.34 -14.75
N GLY A 194 -0.40 12.40 -16.09
CA GLY A 194 0.86 12.56 -16.80
C GLY A 194 1.48 13.94 -16.57
N GLU A 195 0.69 15.01 -16.39
CA GLU A 195 1.19 16.33 -16.05
C GLU A 195 1.75 16.37 -14.61
N LEU A 196 1.03 15.78 -13.64
CA LEU A 196 1.51 15.64 -12.27
C LEU A 196 2.84 14.86 -12.19
N GLU A 197 2.95 13.76 -12.95
CA GLU A 197 4.17 12.95 -13.00
C GLU A 197 5.36 13.73 -13.58
N ASP A 198 5.19 14.46 -14.69
CA ASP A 198 6.26 15.21 -15.34
C ASP A 198 6.71 16.40 -14.48
N LEU A 199 5.76 17.18 -13.89
CA LEU A 199 6.08 18.30 -12.99
C LEU A 199 6.78 17.83 -11.72
N ALA A 200 6.36 16.71 -11.15
CA ALA A 200 6.97 16.18 -9.94
C ALA A 200 8.37 15.59 -10.20
N PHE A 201 8.59 14.97 -11.35
CA PHE A 201 9.88 14.42 -11.75
C PHE A 201 10.98 15.46 -11.76
N GLU A 202 10.69 16.70 -12.19
CA GLU A 202 11.64 17.81 -12.21
C GLU A 202 12.25 18.12 -10.83
N TYR A 203 11.48 17.93 -9.75
CA TYR A 203 11.93 18.23 -8.38
C TYR A 203 12.41 16.99 -7.61
N VAL A 204 11.95 15.80 -7.93
CA VAL A 204 12.36 14.55 -7.24
C VAL A 204 13.71 14.03 -7.74
N ASP A 205 13.98 14.13 -9.04
CA ASP A 205 15.26 13.76 -9.65
C ASP A 205 15.64 14.80 -10.73
N PRO A 206 16.12 15.98 -10.35
CA PRO A 206 16.47 17.06 -11.29
C PRO A 206 17.53 16.65 -12.31
N ILE A 207 18.50 15.82 -11.90
CA ILE A 207 19.58 15.36 -12.79
C ILE A 207 19.02 14.40 -13.83
N GLY A 208 18.26 13.39 -13.41
CA GLY A 208 17.58 12.44 -14.29
C GLY A 208 16.61 13.14 -15.22
N TYR A 209 15.86 14.12 -14.74
CA TYR A 209 14.93 14.93 -15.54
C TYR A 209 15.66 15.65 -16.68
N GLN A 210 16.75 16.38 -16.38
CA GLN A 210 17.50 17.13 -17.39
C GLN A 210 18.16 16.20 -18.43
N GLN A 211 18.70 15.07 -17.99
CA GLN A 211 19.29 14.07 -18.89
C GLN A 211 18.25 13.48 -19.85
N VAL A 212 17.10 13.02 -19.31
CA VAL A 212 16.03 12.44 -20.13
C VAL A 212 15.42 13.49 -21.05
N LYS A 213 15.17 14.71 -20.56
CA LYS A 213 14.66 15.83 -21.36
C LYS A 213 15.55 16.11 -22.57
N LYS A 214 16.86 16.28 -22.35
CA LYS A 214 17.83 16.52 -23.44
C LYS A 214 17.85 15.40 -24.48
N GLN A 215 17.83 14.13 -24.03
CA GLN A 215 17.85 12.98 -24.93
C GLN A 215 16.54 12.83 -25.71
N VAL A 216 15.39 13.03 -25.05
CA VAL A 216 14.07 12.97 -25.69
C VAL A 216 13.90 14.12 -26.69
N GLU A 217 14.32 15.35 -26.37
CA GLU A 217 14.28 16.49 -27.28
C GLU A 217 15.16 16.28 -28.51
N ALA A 218 16.37 15.74 -28.35
CA ALA A 218 17.25 15.41 -29.46
C ALA A 218 16.62 14.35 -30.40
N ARG A 219 15.97 13.34 -29.83
CA ARG A 219 15.31 12.28 -30.61
C ARG A 219 14.00 12.77 -31.24
N ARG A 220 13.29 13.67 -30.57
CA ARG A 220 12.09 14.33 -31.09
C ARG A 220 12.41 15.09 -32.37
N LYS A 221 13.44 15.97 -32.35
CA LYS A 221 13.86 16.74 -33.52
C LYS A 221 14.23 15.86 -34.71
N LYS A 222 14.89 14.70 -34.48
CA LYS A 222 15.22 13.73 -35.52
C LYS A 222 14.00 12.95 -36.02
N GLY A 223 12.99 12.77 -35.15
CA GLY A 223 11.80 11.97 -35.45
C GLY A 223 10.60 12.76 -35.97
N GLU A 224 10.59 14.10 -35.91
CA GLU A 224 9.44 14.91 -36.34
C GLU A 224 9.08 14.68 -37.80
N GLN A 225 10.06 14.80 -38.71
CA GLN A 225 9.85 14.53 -40.13
C GLN A 225 9.43 13.08 -40.43
N PHE A 226 9.99 12.14 -39.68
CA PHE A 226 9.59 10.74 -39.76
C PHE A 226 8.12 10.54 -39.33
N LEU A 227 7.71 11.14 -38.23
CA LEU A 227 6.31 11.02 -37.75
C LEU A 227 5.34 11.67 -38.74
N GLU A 228 5.67 12.80 -39.32
CA GLU A 228 4.83 13.48 -40.34
C GLU A 228 4.65 12.57 -41.58
N GLN A 229 5.75 11.94 -42.07
CA GLN A 229 5.68 10.99 -43.18
C GLN A 229 4.82 9.77 -42.84
N VAL A 230 5.00 9.21 -41.62
CA VAL A 230 4.23 8.05 -41.18
C VAL A 230 2.75 8.42 -41.06
N GLU A 231 2.42 9.61 -40.54
CA GLU A 231 1.03 10.07 -40.46
C GLU A 231 0.36 10.14 -41.82
N GLU A 232 1.07 10.68 -42.84
CA GLU A 232 0.55 10.80 -44.21
C GLU A 232 0.26 9.41 -44.80
N VAL A 233 1.23 8.50 -44.71
CA VAL A 233 1.08 7.11 -45.20
C VAL A 233 -0.07 6.39 -44.52
N ILE A 234 -0.23 6.60 -43.20
CA ILE A 234 -1.36 6.01 -42.44
C ILE A 234 -2.69 6.59 -42.92
N ARG A 235 -2.80 7.93 -43.10
CA ARG A 235 -4.03 8.57 -43.58
C ARG A 235 -4.45 8.03 -44.94
N GLU A 236 -3.50 7.91 -45.89
CA GLU A 236 -3.76 7.35 -47.21
C GLU A 236 -4.25 5.89 -47.09
N ARG A 237 -3.55 5.08 -46.29
CA ARG A 237 -3.90 3.66 -46.15
C ARG A 237 -5.25 3.44 -45.45
N LEU A 238 -5.61 4.25 -44.47
CA LEU A 238 -6.94 4.19 -43.84
C LEU A 238 -8.03 4.55 -44.83
N LYS A 239 -7.79 5.59 -45.69
CA LYS A 239 -8.72 5.99 -46.76
C LYS A 239 -8.94 4.88 -47.80
N GLU A 240 -7.84 4.21 -48.24
CA GLU A 240 -7.94 3.05 -49.12
C GLU A 240 -8.74 1.90 -48.50
N ALA A 241 -8.58 1.68 -47.22
CA ALA A 241 -9.26 0.64 -46.47
C ALA A 241 -10.74 1.01 -46.13
N GLY A 242 -11.22 2.22 -46.49
CA GLY A 242 -12.53 2.68 -46.14
C GLY A 242 -12.76 2.98 -44.67
N VAL A 243 -11.68 3.20 -43.91
CA VAL A 243 -11.72 3.45 -42.47
C VAL A 243 -11.59 4.95 -42.21
N GLU A 244 -12.62 5.54 -41.61
CA GLU A 244 -12.54 6.91 -41.10
C GLU A 244 -11.71 6.95 -39.81
N GLY A 245 -10.72 7.86 -39.75
CA GLY A 245 -9.91 8.00 -38.56
C GLY A 245 -9.07 9.27 -38.52
N ARG A 246 -8.95 9.87 -37.34
CA ARG A 246 -8.05 10.99 -37.09
C ARG A 246 -6.70 10.42 -36.63
N VAL A 247 -5.64 10.80 -37.34
CA VAL A 247 -4.28 10.36 -37.03
C VAL A 247 -3.53 11.51 -36.37
N GLU A 248 -2.90 11.21 -35.23
CA GLU A 248 -2.14 12.18 -34.41
C GLU A 248 -0.81 11.57 -33.97
N SER A 249 0.28 12.30 -34.08
CA SER A 249 1.56 11.93 -33.47
C SER A 249 1.54 12.15 -31.95
N ARG A 250 2.28 11.34 -31.24
CA ARG A 250 2.43 11.44 -29.80
C ARG A 250 3.85 11.11 -29.37
N ILE A 251 4.38 11.93 -28.49
CA ILE A 251 5.65 11.65 -27.80
C ILE A 251 5.34 11.23 -26.38
N LYS A 252 6.01 10.17 -25.93
CA LYS A 252 5.86 9.65 -24.58
C LYS A 252 6.38 10.64 -23.56
N ARG A 253 5.66 10.78 -22.42
CA ARG A 253 5.99 11.70 -21.33
C ARG A 253 7.33 11.35 -20.67
N LEU A 254 8.06 12.39 -20.21
CA LEU A 254 9.42 12.27 -19.69
C LEU A 254 9.52 11.32 -18.50
N HIS A 255 8.65 11.46 -17.52
CA HIS A 255 8.62 10.56 -16.36
C HIS A 255 8.37 9.09 -16.76
N SER A 256 7.46 8.85 -17.72
CA SER A 256 7.18 7.49 -18.21
C SER A 256 8.37 6.88 -18.96
N VAL A 257 9.16 7.70 -19.68
CA VAL A 257 10.42 7.27 -20.32
C VAL A 257 11.46 6.91 -19.27
N TRP A 258 11.66 7.79 -18.29
CA TRP A 258 12.60 7.59 -17.18
C TRP A 258 12.29 6.31 -16.39
N GLN A 259 11.03 6.12 -15.96
CA GLN A 259 10.60 4.90 -15.26
C GLN A 259 10.91 3.64 -16.08
N LYS A 260 10.67 3.67 -17.41
CA LYS A 260 10.93 2.53 -18.28
C LYS A 260 12.43 2.23 -18.39
N MET A 261 13.26 3.29 -18.51
CA MET A 261 14.71 3.16 -18.53
C MET A 261 15.24 2.55 -17.23
N GLN A 262 14.82 3.05 -16.07
CA GLN A 262 15.22 2.54 -14.76
C GLN A 262 14.81 1.07 -14.57
N ARG A 263 13.57 0.76 -14.91
CA ARG A 263 12.99 -0.56 -14.69
C ARG A 263 13.55 -1.64 -15.59
N GLN A 264 13.80 -1.31 -16.86
CA GLN A 264 14.31 -2.25 -17.84
C GLN A 264 15.83 -2.17 -18.01
N ARG A 265 16.49 -1.21 -17.34
CA ARG A 265 17.92 -0.90 -17.47
C ARG A 265 18.35 -0.67 -18.92
N ILE A 266 17.54 0.11 -19.66
CA ILE A 266 17.73 0.44 -21.07
C ILE A 266 18.01 1.93 -21.27
N THR A 267 18.59 2.28 -22.41
CA THR A 267 18.78 3.68 -22.82
C THR A 267 17.54 4.24 -23.52
N VAL A 268 17.45 5.57 -23.71
CA VAL A 268 16.34 6.22 -24.43
C VAL A 268 16.22 5.67 -25.86
N ASP A 269 17.33 5.29 -26.50
CA ASP A 269 17.33 4.73 -27.85
C ASP A 269 16.65 3.36 -27.95
N GLN A 270 16.61 2.63 -26.85
CA GLN A 270 15.95 1.33 -26.74
C GLN A 270 14.47 1.41 -26.33
N VAL A 271 13.96 2.63 -26.11
CA VAL A 271 12.54 2.86 -25.81
C VAL A 271 11.75 2.91 -27.11
N TYR A 272 11.23 1.76 -27.56
CA TYR A 272 10.50 1.62 -28.85
C TYR A 272 9.19 2.42 -28.94
N ASP A 273 8.57 2.75 -27.80
CA ASP A 273 7.32 3.49 -27.70
C ASP A 273 7.54 4.97 -27.34
N LEU A 274 8.72 5.51 -27.61
CA LEU A 274 9.03 6.94 -27.47
C LEU A 274 8.26 7.76 -28.49
N LEU A 275 8.31 7.31 -29.76
CA LEU A 275 7.54 7.85 -30.88
C LEU A 275 6.30 6.98 -31.07
N ALA A 276 5.13 7.56 -31.07
CA ALA A 276 3.88 6.85 -31.23
C ALA A 276 2.92 7.61 -32.14
N ILE A 277 2.11 6.86 -32.85
CA ILE A 277 0.96 7.37 -33.61
C ILE A 277 -0.31 6.95 -32.90
N ARG A 278 -1.27 7.84 -32.86
CA ARG A 278 -2.61 7.58 -32.35
C ARG A 278 -3.62 7.68 -33.47
N ILE A 279 -4.42 6.65 -33.63
CA ILE A 279 -5.55 6.61 -34.55
C ILE A 279 -6.84 6.61 -33.75
N ILE A 280 -7.71 7.58 -34.03
CA ILE A 280 -9.00 7.73 -33.37
C ILE A 280 -10.09 7.46 -34.41
N THR A 281 -10.86 6.39 -34.20
CA THR A 281 -11.89 5.90 -35.14
C THR A 281 -13.30 6.13 -34.58
N PRO A 282 -14.35 6.06 -35.41
CA PRO A 282 -15.73 6.16 -34.98
C PRO A 282 -16.22 4.95 -34.19
N SER A 283 -15.82 3.73 -34.60
CA SER A 283 -16.36 2.47 -34.04
C SER A 283 -15.26 1.49 -33.64
N VAL A 284 -15.63 0.50 -32.83
CA VAL A 284 -14.75 -0.61 -32.44
C VAL A 284 -14.37 -1.45 -33.67
N GLN A 285 -15.29 -1.65 -34.61
CA GLN A 285 -15.03 -2.38 -35.86
C GLN A 285 -13.93 -1.69 -36.66
N ASP A 286 -13.98 -0.35 -36.76
CA ASP A 286 -12.96 0.45 -37.43
C ASP A 286 -11.61 0.38 -36.73
N CYS A 287 -11.58 0.22 -35.39
CA CYS A 287 -10.32 0.00 -34.67
C CYS A 287 -9.60 -1.26 -35.15
N TYR A 288 -10.32 -2.38 -35.31
CA TYR A 288 -9.72 -3.64 -35.77
C TYR A 288 -9.39 -3.59 -37.27
N ALA A 289 -10.21 -2.92 -38.07
CA ALA A 289 -9.93 -2.68 -39.50
C ALA A 289 -8.64 -1.83 -39.68
N ALA A 290 -8.49 -0.77 -38.89
CA ALA A 290 -7.29 0.04 -38.86
C ALA A 290 -6.05 -0.79 -38.45
N LEU A 291 -6.17 -1.66 -37.46
CA LEU A 291 -5.07 -2.57 -37.05
C LEU A 291 -4.64 -3.46 -38.22
N GLY A 292 -5.58 -4.03 -38.95
CA GLY A 292 -5.31 -4.85 -40.15
C GLY A 292 -4.60 -4.03 -41.23
N ALA A 293 -5.07 -2.81 -41.51
CA ALA A 293 -4.45 -1.89 -42.48
C ALA A 293 -2.99 -1.58 -42.11
N ILE A 294 -2.71 -1.30 -40.82
CA ILE A 294 -1.35 -1.01 -40.32
C ILE A 294 -0.43 -2.23 -40.43
N HIS A 295 -0.91 -3.45 -40.11
CA HIS A 295 -0.12 -4.68 -40.19
C HIS A 295 0.14 -5.12 -41.63
N ASN A 296 -0.68 -4.66 -42.58
CA ASN A 296 -0.40 -4.86 -44.03
C ASN A 296 0.72 -3.91 -44.54
N LEU A 297 0.87 -2.72 -43.92
CA LEU A 297 1.94 -1.79 -44.24
C LEU A 297 3.28 -2.20 -43.62
N TRP A 298 3.24 -2.51 -42.34
CA TRP A 298 4.47 -2.77 -41.56
C TRP A 298 4.34 -4.01 -40.70
N ARG A 299 5.44 -4.72 -40.58
CA ARG A 299 5.48 -5.95 -39.76
C ARG A 299 5.42 -5.62 -38.27
N PRO A 300 4.49 -6.22 -37.53
CA PRO A 300 4.45 -6.05 -36.07
C PRO A 300 5.59 -6.75 -35.36
N VAL A 301 6.10 -6.16 -34.30
CA VAL A 301 7.08 -6.79 -33.40
C VAL A 301 6.38 -7.89 -32.59
N PRO A 302 6.87 -9.16 -32.66
CA PRO A 302 6.26 -10.27 -31.93
C PRO A 302 6.12 -10.00 -30.42
N GLY A 303 4.95 -10.32 -29.83
CA GLY A 303 4.68 -10.13 -28.42
C GLY A 303 4.43 -8.67 -27.99
N ARG A 304 4.37 -7.73 -28.94
CA ARG A 304 4.12 -6.30 -28.69
C ARG A 304 2.73 -5.83 -29.09
N ILE A 305 1.83 -6.75 -29.41
CA ILE A 305 0.41 -6.45 -29.63
C ILE A 305 -0.34 -6.60 -28.31
N LYS A 306 -1.15 -5.60 -27.96
CA LYS A 306 -1.99 -5.60 -26.75
C LYS A 306 -3.38 -5.14 -27.11
N ASP A 307 -4.37 -5.96 -26.81
CA ASP A 307 -5.76 -5.67 -27.02
C ASP A 307 -6.43 -5.31 -25.68
N PHE A 308 -6.48 -4.00 -25.39
CA PHE A 308 -7.19 -3.46 -24.24
C PHE A 308 -8.65 -3.09 -24.58
N ILE A 309 -9.14 -3.34 -25.83
CA ILE A 309 -10.55 -3.23 -26.15
C ILE A 309 -11.28 -4.48 -25.69
N ALA A 310 -10.77 -5.66 -26.07
CA ALA A 310 -11.30 -6.93 -25.64
C ALA A 310 -11.08 -7.20 -24.14
N MET A 311 -9.93 -6.72 -23.59
CA MET A 311 -9.55 -6.88 -22.19
C MET A 311 -9.21 -5.52 -21.56
N PRO A 312 -10.22 -4.73 -21.16
CA PRO A 312 -10.01 -3.42 -20.55
C PRO A 312 -9.18 -3.48 -19.27
N ARG A 313 -8.37 -2.46 -19.03
CA ARG A 313 -7.67 -2.33 -17.74
C ARG A 313 -8.65 -2.03 -16.60
N PRO A 314 -8.28 -2.27 -15.31
CA PRO A 314 -9.15 -1.96 -14.16
C PRO A 314 -9.61 -0.51 -14.08
N ASN A 315 -8.80 0.45 -14.59
CA ASN A 315 -9.20 1.84 -14.73
C ASN A 315 -10.06 2.10 -15.98
N LEU A 316 -10.58 1.05 -16.63
CA LEU A 316 -11.40 1.04 -17.83
C LEU A 316 -10.72 1.65 -19.08
N TYR A 317 -9.39 1.72 -19.08
CA TYR A 317 -8.64 2.11 -20.27
C TYR A 317 -8.80 1.07 -21.38
N GLN A 318 -9.18 1.53 -22.56
CA GLN A 318 -9.37 0.73 -23.77
C GLN A 318 -8.56 1.32 -24.94
N SER A 319 -7.81 0.48 -25.65
CA SER A 319 -7.07 0.83 -26.88
C SER A 319 -6.43 -0.44 -27.44
N LEU A 320 -6.28 -0.54 -28.75
CA LEU A 320 -5.33 -1.48 -29.33
C LEU A 320 -3.94 -0.84 -29.33
N HIS A 321 -2.92 -1.57 -28.99
CA HIS A 321 -1.52 -1.17 -29.07
C HIS A 321 -0.76 -2.16 -29.91
N THR A 322 -0.02 -1.68 -30.88
CA THR A 322 0.93 -2.49 -31.65
C THR A 322 2.21 -1.72 -31.86
N THR A 323 3.34 -2.42 -31.83
CA THR A 323 4.64 -1.85 -32.21
C THR A 323 5.01 -2.41 -33.57
N VAL A 324 5.26 -1.54 -34.55
CA VAL A 324 5.63 -1.92 -35.91
C VAL A 324 7.01 -1.35 -36.27
N ILE A 325 7.64 -1.90 -37.31
CA ILE A 325 8.94 -1.48 -37.81
C ILE A 325 8.71 -0.84 -39.16
N ALA A 326 9.05 0.44 -39.29
CA ALA A 326 9.01 1.16 -40.55
C ALA A 326 10.10 0.65 -41.54
N GLU A 327 10.02 1.02 -42.81
CA GLU A 327 10.97 0.61 -43.88
C GLU A 327 12.43 0.98 -43.56
N ASN A 328 12.61 2.11 -42.87
CA ASN A 328 13.95 2.56 -42.43
C ASN A 328 14.47 1.83 -41.17
N GLY A 329 13.78 0.78 -40.71
CA GLY A 329 14.14 0.02 -39.53
C GLY A 329 13.75 0.68 -38.18
N THR A 330 13.09 1.86 -38.19
CA THR A 330 12.70 2.56 -36.97
C THR A 330 11.43 1.94 -36.36
N PRO A 331 11.47 1.44 -35.13
CA PRO A 331 10.28 0.95 -34.45
C PRO A 331 9.46 2.13 -33.87
N PHE A 332 8.14 2.04 -33.99
CA PHE A 332 7.20 2.98 -33.38
C PHE A 332 5.92 2.28 -32.92
N GLU A 333 5.24 2.87 -31.93
CA GLU A 333 3.98 2.33 -31.40
C GLU A 333 2.79 2.96 -32.14
N VAL A 334 1.79 2.14 -32.48
CA VAL A 334 0.48 2.62 -32.97
C VAL A 334 -0.57 2.29 -31.93
N GLN A 335 -1.31 3.31 -31.46
CA GLN A 335 -2.42 3.22 -30.53
C GLN A 335 -3.73 3.50 -31.28
N ILE A 336 -4.68 2.55 -31.26
CA ILE A 336 -5.93 2.67 -31.99
C ILE A 336 -7.09 2.56 -31.02
N ARG A 337 -8.02 3.52 -31.06
CA ARG A 337 -9.15 3.57 -30.15
C ARG A 337 -10.28 4.46 -30.69
N THR A 338 -11.50 4.27 -30.22
CA THR A 338 -12.60 5.13 -30.60
C THR A 338 -12.51 6.52 -29.96
N ALA A 339 -13.28 7.48 -30.49
CA ALA A 339 -13.39 8.82 -29.91
C ALA A 339 -13.86 8.78 -28.44
N GLU A 340 -14.79 7.88 -28.11
CA GLU A 340 -15.26 7.67 -26.74
C GLU A 340 -14.15 7.12 -25.83
N MET A 341 -13.43 6.07 -26.27
CA MET A 341 -12.30 5.51 -25.55
C MET A 341 -11.18 6.54 -25.37
N HIS A 342 -10.97 7.42 -26.37
CA HIS A 342 -10.00 8.49 -26.28
C HIS A 342 -10.34 9.48 -25.16
N LYS A 343 -11.59 9.95 -25.16
CA LYS A 343 -12.10 10.85 -24.11
C LYS A 343 -11.97 10.21 -22.73
N MET A 344 -12.32 8.93 -22.62
CA MET A 344 -12.20 8.15 -21.39
C MET A 344 -10.77 8.00 -20.89
N ALA A 345 -9.80 7.79 -21.79
CA ALA A 345 -8.40 7.64 -21.43
C ALA A 345 -7.72 8.95 -21.02
N GLU A 346 -8.21 10.11 -21.48
CA GLU A 346 -7.67 11.43 -21.16
C GLU A 346 -8.37 12.07 -19.94
N GLU A 347 -9.72 12.04 -19.89
CA GLU A 347 -10.55 12.71 -18.89
C GLU A 347 -10.97 11.78 -17.73
N GLY A 348 -10.96 10.46 -17.95
CA GLY A 348 -11.29 9.46 -16.92
C GLY A 348 -12.73 9.58 -16.44
N ILE A 349 -12.91 9.51 -15.10
CA ILE A 349 -14.23 9.59 -14.46
C ILE A 349 -14.94 10.93 -14.75
N ALA A 350 -14.17 12.01 -14.98
CA ALA A 350 -14.73 13.31 -15.32
C ALA A 350 -15.48 13.31 -16.67
N ALA A 351 -15.15 12.39 -17.59
CA ALA A 351 -15.81 12.29 -18.90
C ALA A 351 -17.29 11.92 -18.79
N HIS A 352 -17.69 11.20 -17.75
CA HIS A 352 -19.07 10.74 -17.53
C HIS A 352 -19.92 11.66 -16.65
N TRP A 353 -19.31 12.67 -16.03
CA TRP A 353 -20.02 13.57 -15.12
C TRP A 353 -21.18 14.35 -15.79
N LYS A 354 -21.17 14.48 -17.11
CA LYS A 354 -22.25 15.16 -17.89
C LYS A 354 -23.63 14.47 -17.80
N TYR A 355 -23.72 13.22 -17.37
CA TYR A 355 -24.93 12.41 -17.49
C TYR A 355 -25.62 12.10 -16.15
N LYS A 356 -25.28 12.79 -15.06
CA LYS A 356 -25.82 12.48 -13.72
C LYS A 356 -27.13 13.18 -13.36
N ASP A 357 -28.09 13.21 -14.31
CA ASP A 357 -29.52 13.30 -13.97
C ASP A 357 -30.21 11.93 -13.97
N GLY A 358 -29.44 10.82 -13.95
CA GLY A 358 -29.90 9.44 -13.96
C GLY A 358 -29.13 8.50 -13.04
N PRO A 359 -29.63 7.26 -12.80
CA PRO A 359 -28.99 6.28 -11.93
C PRO A 359 -27.56 5.93 -12.40
N VAL A 360 -26.64 5.75 -11.44
CA VAL A 360 -25.24 5.34 -11.67
C VAL A 360 -25.20 4.11 -12.57
N THR A 361 -24.54 4.19 -13.72
CA THR A 361 -24.44 3.06 -14.64
C THR A 361 -23.48 2.01 -14.10
N GLY A 362 -23.67 0.72 -14.44
CA GLY A 362 -22.81 -0.38 -13.94
C GLY A 362 -21.31 -0.21 -14.22
N LYS A 363 -20.93 0.61 -15.22
CA LYS A 363 -19.52 0.95 -15.50
C LYS A 363 -18.95 1.94 -14.47
N ASP A 364 -19.72 2.90 -14.00
CA ASP A 364 -19.32 3.85 -12.95
C ASP A 364 -19.27 3.14 -11.59
N GLU A 365 -20.16 2.17 -11.39
CA GLU A 365 -20.18 1.32 -10.21
C GLU A 365 -18.89 0.48 -10.07
N GLN A 366 -18.34 -0.03 -11.18
CA GLN A 366 -17.06 -0.73 -11.18
C GLN A 366 -15.87 0.18 -10.81
N ARG A 367 -15.88 1.44 -11.24
CA ARG A 367 -14.84 2.43 -10.87
C ARG A 367 -14.89 2.81 -9.40
N LEU A 368 -16.09 2.95 -8.86
CA LEU A 368 -16.32 3.27 -7.45
C LEU A 368 -16.19 2.04 -6.55
N ALA A 369 -16.30 0.82 -7.11
CA ALA A 369 -16.14 -0.43 -6.34
C ALA A 369 -14.77 -0.50 -5.64
N TRP A 370 -13.69 -0.05 -6.30
CA TRP A 370 -12.38 0.05 -5.67
C TRP A 370 -12.39 1.01 -4.47
N LEU A 371 -13.00 2.20 -4.59
CA LEU A 371 -13.10 3.15 -3.49
C LEU A 371 -13.89 2.57 -2.31
N ARG A 372 -15.04 1.93 -2.57
CA ARG A 372 -15.82 1.24 -1.54
C ARG A 372 -15.00 0.15 -0.84
N GLN A 373 -14.24 -0.64 -1.61
CA GLN A 373 -13.37 -1.67 -1.06
C GLN A 373 -12.27 -1.09 -0.15
N VAL A 374 -11.70 0.06 -0.52
CA VAL A 374 -10.70 0.78 0.32
C VAL A 374 -11.34 1.29 1.61
N VAL A 375 -12.60 1.75 1.56
CA VAL A 375 -13.34 2.21 2.77
C VAL A 375 -13.76 1.05 3.68
N GLU A 376 -14.26 -0.05 3.12
CA GLU A 376 -14.54 -1.26 3.91
C GLU A 376 -13.29 -1.71 4.66
N TRP A 377 -12.19 -1.72 3.96
CA TRP A 377 -10.92 -2.09 4.53
C TRP A 377 -10.41 -1.09 5.59
N GLN A 378 -10.60 0.21 5.38
CA GLN A 378 -10.24 1.23 6.35
C GLN A 378 -10.92 1.03 7.72
N ARG A 379 -12.14 0.49 7.76
CA ARG A 379 -12.84 0.15 9.00
C ARG A 379 -12.15 -0.97 9.79
N GLU A 380 -11.39 -1.82 9.12
CA GLU A 380 -10.66 -2.95 9.71
C GLU A 380 -9.25 -2.58 10.18
N VAL A 381 -8.65 -1.49 9.66
CA VAL A 381 -7.26 -1.06 9.95
C VAL A 381 -7.27 0.19 10.83
N SER A 382 -6.79 0.05 12.07
CA SER A 382 -6.71 1.15 13.02
C SER A 382 -5.43 2.00 12.89
N ASP A 383 -4.34 1.44 12.32
CA ASP A 383 -3.05 2.11 12.17
C ASP A 383 -2.99 2.88 10.82
N PRO A 384 -2.86 4.23 10.85
CA PRO A 384 -2.77 5.04 9.65
C PRO A 384 -1.58 4.69 8.74
N ASN A 385 -0.44 4.28 9.29
CA ASN A 385 0.75 3.91 8.52
C ASN A 385 0.57 2.58 7.80
N GLU A 386 -0.09 1.61 8.44
CA GLU A 386 -0.47 0.35 7.80
C GLU A 386 -1.46 0.59 6.66
N PHE A 387 -2.43 1.48 6.85
CA PHE A 387 -3.37 1.91 5.82
C PHE A 387 -2.62 2.52 4.62
N LEU A 388 -1.73 3.49 4.85
CA LEU A 388 -0.98 4.15 3.77
C LEU A 388 -0.09 3.18 3.00
N SER A 389 0.62 2.28 3.69
CA SER A 389 1.51 1.30 3.05
C SER A 389 0.75 0.34 2.15
N THR A 390 -0.44 -0.08 2.56
CA THR A 390 -1.29 -0.99 1.77
C THR A 390 -1.98 -0.25 0.64
N LEU A 391 -2.43 0.99 0.87
CA LEU A 391 -2.98 1.83 -0.18
C LEU A 391 -1.95 2.07 -1.31
N LYS A 392 -0.68 2.31 -0.97
CA LYS A 392 0.40 2.45 -1.97
C LYS A 392 0.55 1.20 -2.83
N ILE A 393 0.43 0.01 -2.27
CA ILE A 393 0.46 -1.25 -3.03
C ILE A 393 -0.71 -1.31 -4.03
N ASP A 394 -1.91 -0.90 -3.62
CA ASP A 394 -3.10 -0.91 -4.47
C ASP A 394 -3.12 0.20 -5.53
N LEU A 395 -2.45 1.32 -5.26
CA LEU A 395 -2.38 2.44 -6.21
C LEU A 395 -1.45 2.18 -7.41
N TYR A 396 -0.45 1.29 -7.27
CA TYR A 396 0.55 0.98 -8.31
C TYR A 396 0.53 -0.49 -8.78
N PRO A 397 -0.54 -1.07 -9.27
CA PRO A 397 -0.48 -2.43 -9.75
C PRO A 397 0.13 -2.48 -11.16
N GLU A 398 1.28 -3.12 -11.28
CA GLU A 398 1.54 -3.89 -12.49
C GLU A 398 0.66 -5.12 -12.41
N GLU A 399 -0.17 -5.34 -13.40
CA GLU A 399 -1.22 -6.33 -13.39
C GLU A 399 -0.82 -7.59 -14.15
N VAL A 400 -1.23 -8.73 -13.61
CA VAL A 400 -1.22 -10.01 -14.32
C VAL A 400 -2.66 -10.46 -14.55
N TYR A 401 -2.94 -10.90 -15.77
CA TYR A 401 -4.25 -11.37 -16.22
C TYR A 401 -4.22 -12.88 -16.19
N THR A 402 -4.95 -13.49 -15.26
CA THR A 402 -5.03 -14.91 -15.07
C THR A 402 -6.46 -15.41 -15.35
N PHE A 403 -6.62 -16.70 -15.56
CA PHE A 403 -7.91 -17.27 -15.93
C PHE A 403 -8.32 -18.35 -14.94
N THR A 404 -9.61 -18.42 -14.64
CA THR A 404 -10.17 -19.61 -14.02
C THR A 404 -10.28 -20.72 -15.06
N PRO A 405 -10.41 -22.01 -14.66
CA PRO A 405 -10.67 -23.11 -15.60
C PRO A 405 -11.92 -22.92 -16.47
N LYS A 406 -12.87 -22.09 -16.02
CA LYS A 406 -14.10 -21.73 -16.77
C LYS A 406 -13.89 -20.51 -17.70
N GLY A 407 -12.65 -20.04 -17.88
CA GLY A 407 -12.34 -18.91 -18.76
C GLY A 407 -12.61 -17.51 -18.18
N LYS A 408 -13.05 -17.38 -16.90
CA LYS A 408 -13.24 -16.06 -16.28
C LYS A 408 -11.88 -15.42 -16.02
N VAL A 409 -11.70 -14.17 -16.46
CA VAL A 409 -10.49 -13.38 -16.22
C VAL A 409 -10.44 -12.93 -14.77
N ILE A 410 -9.29 -13.11 -14.13
CA ILE A 410 -8.99 -12.61 -12.79
C ILE A 410 -7.74 -11.72 -12.90
N ILE A 411 -7.88 -10.45 -12.55
CA ILE A 411 -6.81 -9.46 -12.59
C ILE A 411 -6.19 -9.39 -11.21
N LEU A 412 -4.87 -9.53 -11.14
CA LEU A 412 -4.09 -9.55 -9.90
C LEU A 412 -2.92 -8.59 -10.00
N PRO A 413 -2.38 -8.09 -8.88
CA PRO A 413 -1.13 -7.35 -8.89
C PRO A 413 0.02 -8.23 -9.36
N ARG A 414 1.07 -7.62 -9.90
CA ARG A 414 2.31 -8.33 -10.28
C ARG A 414 2.88 -9.09 -9.08
N ASP A 415 3.50 -10.23 -9.35
CA ASP A 415 4.05 -11.14 -8.36
C ASP A 415 2.99 -11.79 -7.45
N ALA A 416 1.70 -11.61 -7.74
CA ALA A 416 0.62 -12.29 -7.03
C ALA A 416 0.77 -13.81 -7.08
N THR A 417 0.26 -14.47 -6.05
CA THR A 417 0.37 -15.90 -5.84
C THR A 417 -0.99 -16.59 -5.98
N PRO A 418 -1.04 -17.93 -6.04
CA PRO A 418 -2.30 -18.67 -6.00
C PRO A 418 -3.18 -18.34 -4.79
N VAL A 419 -2.61 -17.95 -3.66
CA VAL A 419 -3.38 -17.50 -2.48
C VAL A 419 -4.07 -16.17 -2.79
N ASP A 420 -3.39 -15.21 -3.44
CA ASP A 420 -3.99 -13.96 -3.88
C ASP A 420 -5.15 -14.22 -4.85
N PHE A 421 -4.97 -15.14 -5.79
CA PHE A 421 -6.01 -15.57 -6.71
C PHE A 421 -7.21 -16.16 -5.98
N ALA A 422 -6.99 -17.06 -5.01
CA ALA A 422 -8.04 -17.71 -4.24
C ALA A 422 -8.93 -16.69 -3.50
N TYR A 423 -8.31 -15.71 -2.81
CA TYR A 423 -9.03 -14.63 -2.13
C TYR A 423 -9.74 -13.66 -3.09
N THR A 424 -9.23 -13.51 -4.30
CA THR A 424 -9.90 -12.69 -5.32
C THR A 424 -11.14 -13.37 -5.87
N VAL A 425 -11.12 -14.69 -6.00
CA VAL A 425 -12.30 -15.47 -6.39
C VAL A 425 -13.37 -15.41 -5.30
N HIS A 426 -13.05 -15.85 -4.09
CA HIS A 426 -13.96 -15.81 -2.93
C HIS A 426 -13.17 -15.94 -1.62
N THR A 427 -13.65 -15.31 -0.55
CA THR A 427 -13.00 -15.35 0.77
C THR A 427 -12.90 -16.79 1.29
N GLU A 428 -13.95 -17.60 1.19
CA GLU A 428 -13.96 -18.99 1.63
C GLU A 428 -12.99 -19.88 0.82
N VAL A 429 -12.86 -19.63 -0.49
CA VAL A 429 -11.87 -20.32 -1.33
C VAL A 429 -10.45 -19.99 -0.85
N GLY A 430 -10.22 -18.73 -0.45
CA GLY A 430 -8.97 -18.30 0.16
C GLY A 430 -8.71 -18.98 1.50
N HIS A 431 -9.70 -19.03 2.40
CA HIS A 431 -9.55 -19.64 3.72
C HIS A 431 -9.28 -21.15 3.64
N THR A 432 -9.96 -21.85 2.74
CA THR A 432 -9.87 -23.32 2.59
C THR A 432 -8.79 -23.77 1.59
N CYS A 433 -7.97 -22.86 1.07
CA CYS A 433 -6.94 -23.15 0.07
C CYS A 433 -5.83 -24.05 0.65
N VAL A 434 -5.60 -25.22 0.06
CA VAL A 434 -4.54 -26.17 0.43
C VAL A 434 -3.48 -26.33 -0.66
N GLY A 435 -3.80 -25.97 -1.91
CA GLY A 435 -2.91 -26.12 -3.05
C GLY A 435 -3.44 -25.43 -4.29
N ALA A 436 -2.63 -25.42 -5.35
CA ALA A 436 -3.04 -24.85 -6.63
C ALA A 436 -2.41 -25.60 -7.80
N ARG A 437 -3.12 -25.61 -8.93
CA ARG A 437 -2.57 -25.99 -10.24
C ARG A 437 -2.51 -24.77 -11.14
N VAL A 438 -1.40 -24.61 -11.83
CA VAL A 438 -1.22 -23.58 -12.86
C VAL A 438 -0.95 -24.29 -14.18
N ASN A 439 -1.76 -24.02 -15.18
CA ASN A 439 -1.68 -24.66 -16.50
C ASN A 439 -1.68 -26.21 -16.38
N GLY A 440 -2.51 -26.75 -15.47
CA GLY A 440 -2.64 -28.18 -15.20
C GLY A 440 -1.56 -28.80 -14.31
N ARG A 441 -0.50 -28.03 -13.91
CA ARG A 441 0.61 -28.53 -13.08
C ARG A 441 0.48 -28.05 -11.65
N MET A 442 0.73 -28.92 -10.68
CA MET A 442 0.80 -28.53 -9.26
C MET A 442 1.95 -27.56 -9.03
N VAL A 443 1.66 -26.47 -8.33
CA VAL A 443 2.66 -25.45 -7.97
C VAL A 443 2.60 -25.13 -6.46
N PRO A 444 3.71 -24.69 -5.86
CA PRO A 444 3.69 -24.17 -4.49
C PRO A 444 2.80 -22.94 -4.36
N LEU A 445 2.16 -22.74 -3.19
CA LEU A 445 1.30 -21.56 -2.94
C LEU A 445 2.03 -20.21 -3.06
N ARG A 446 3.36 -20.20 -2.97
CA ARG A 446 4.22 -19.01 -3.19
C ARG A 446 4.65 -18.80 -4.66
N HIS A 447 4.14 -19.62 -5.58
CA HIS A 447 4.43 -19.47 -7.02
C HIS A 447 3.93 -18.12 -7.52
N LYS A 448 4.75 -17.41 -8.31
CA LYS A 448 4.38 -16.12 -8.91
C LYS A 448 3.62 -16.35 -10.20
N LEU A 449 2.38 -15.89 -10.24
CA LEU A 449 1.51 -16.00 -11.40
C LEU A 449 1.92 -15.04 -12.52
N ARG A 450 1.67 -15.45 -13.77
CA ARG A 450 1.96 -14.69 -15.00
C ARG A 450 0.70 -14.47 -15.81
N SER A 451 0.70 -13.44 -16.65
CA SER A 451 -0.41 -13.24 -17.59
C SER A 451 -0.53 -14.43 -18.55
N GLY A 452 -1.76 -14.92 -18.69
CA GLY A 452 -2.09 -16.13 -19.48
C GLY A 452 -2.22 -17.40 -18.66
N ASP A 453 -1.84 -17.39 -17.37
CA ASP A 453 -1.95 -18.58 -16.53
C ASP A 453 -3.41 -18.96 -16.24
N ILE A 454 -3.75 -20.24 -16.41
CA ILE A 454 -5.00 -20.84 -15.98
C ILE A 454 -4.77 -21.42 -14.59
N VAL A 455 -5.50 -20.88 -13.59
CA VAL A 455 -5.28 -21.19 -12.17
C VAL A 455 -6.48 -21.93 -11.59
N GLU A 456 -6.22 -23.12 -11.06
CA GLU A 456 -7.19 -23.96 -10.32
C GLU A 456 -6.77 -24.02 -8.86
N ILE A 457 -7.67 -23.65 -7.94
CA ILE A 457 -7.43 -23.69 -6.49
C ILE A 457 -8.00 -24.99 -5.93
N LEU A 458 -7.19 -25.68 -5.16
CA LEU A 458 -7.59 -26.86 -4.41
C LEU A 458 -7.97 -26.45 -3.00
N THR A 459 -9.19 -26.80 -2.59
CA THR A 459 -9.74 -26.46 -1.28
C THR A 459 -9.99 -27.71 -0.45
N GLN A 460 -9.88 -27.57 0.86
CA GLN A 460 -10.21 -28.61 1.83
C GLN A 460 -11.06 -28.03 2.96
N ALA A 461 -12.21 -28.62 3.23
CA ALA A 461 -13.06 -28.20 4.33
C ALA A 461 -12.31 -28.29 5.68
N GLY A 462 -12.46 -27.26 6.52
CA GLY A 462 -11.78 -27.18 7.81
C GLY A 462 -10.32 -26.72 7.74
N HIS A 463 -9.75 -26.47 6.57
CA HIS A 463 -8.45 -25.83 6.44
C HIS A 463 -8.55 -24.35 6.81
N ASN A 464 -7.46 -23.78 7.34
CA ASN A 464 -7.40 -22.44 7.87
C ASN A 464 -6.19 -21.66 7.33
N PRO A 465 -6.29 -20.33 7.17
CA PRO A 465 -5.18 -19.51 6.70
C PRO A 465 -3.96 -19.62 7.60
N SER A 466 -2.78 -19.78 7.00
CA SER A 466 -1.51 -19.76 7.71
C SER A 466 -0.97 -18.33 7.83
N ARG A 467 -0.36 -18.01 8.99
CA ARG A 467 0.33 -16.73 9.20
C ARG A 467 1.50 -16.55 8.22
N ASP A 468 2.13 -17.64 7.79
CA ASP A 468 3.25 -17.61 6.86
C ASP A 468 2.84 -17.07 5.47
N TRP A 469 1.56 -17.15 5.12
CA TRP A 469 1.04 -16.60 3.88
C TRP A 469 1.23 -15.07 3.78
N LEU A 470 1.19 -14.37 4.93
CA LEU A 470 1.45 -12.92 4.98
C LEU A 470 2.84 -12.52 4.47
N GLY A 471 3.79 -13.48 4.46
CA GLY A 471 5.15 -13.26 3.97
C GLY A 471 5.29 -13.24 2.45
N PHE A 472 4.32 -13.81 1.71
CA PHE A 472 4.42 -13.94 0.26
C PHE A 472 3.18 -13.51 -0.53
N VAL A 473 2.04 -13.20 0.11
CA VAL A 473 0.89 -12.62 -0.58
C VAL A 473 1.14 -11.16 -0.94
N HIS A 474 0.71 -10.77 -2.13
CA HIS A 474 0.94 -9.45 -2.69
C HIS A 474 -0.31 -8.58 -2.74
N SER A 475 -1.53 -9.18 -2.86
CA SER A 475 -2.77 -8.39 -2.86
C SER A 475 -3.13 -7.94 -1.45
N SER A 476 -3.57 -6.68 -1.32
CA SER A 476 -4.13 -6.12 -0.09
C SER A 476 -5.32 -6.94 0.40
N ARG A 477 -6.19 -7.38 -0.53
CA ARG A 477 -7.37 -8.19 -0.21
C ARG A 477 -7.01 -9.50 0.50
N ALA A 478 -6.07 -10.28 -0.04
CA ALA A 478 -5.63 -11.52 0.60
C ALA A 478 -4.98 -11.23 1.97
N ARG A 479 -4.08 -10.26 2.03
CA ARG A 479 -3.38 -9.87 3.25
C ARG A 479 -4.35 -9.49 4.37
N ASN A 480 -5.35 -8.67 4.06
CA ASN A 480 -6.31 -8.18 5.04
C ASN A 480 -7.26 -9.29 5.49
N LYS A 481 -7.80 -10.10 4.57
CA LYS A 481 -8.66 -11.22 4.94
C LYS A 481 -7.93 -12.27 5.79
N ILE A 482 -6.65 -12.54 5.49
CA ILE A 482 -5.82 -13.42 6.32
C ILE A 482 -5.59 -12.80 7.70
N LYS A 483 -5.22 -11.50 7.78
CA LYS A 483 -5.03 -10.82 9.07
C LYS A 483 -6.31 -10.81 9.91
N HIS A 484 -7.42 -10.44 9.29
CA HIS A 484 -8.72 -10.41 9.96
C HIS A 484 -9.07 -11.80 10.54
N TRP A 485 -8.97 -12.85 9.71
CA TRP A 485 -9.22 -14.22 10.16
C TRP A 485 -8.32 -14.62 11.33
N LEU A 486 -7.02 -14.36 11.23
CA LEU A 486 -6.06 -14.64 12.30
C LEU A 486 -6.38 -13.88 13.60
N ASN A 487 -6.76 -12.61 13.49
CA ASN A 487 -7.10 -11.78 14.66
C ASN A 487 -8.38 -12.26 15.35
N VAL A 488 -9.44 -12.58 14.59
CA VAL A 488 -10.69 -13.09 15.14
C VAL A 488 -10.44 -14.41 15.87
N HIS A 489 -9.77 -15.36 15.25
CA HIS A 489 -9.51 -16.68 15.85
C HIS A 489 -8.51 -16.63 17.01
N GLN A 490 -7.54 -15.73 16.98
CA GLN A 490 -6.66 -15.48 18.13
C GLN A 490 -7.44 -14.85 19.30
N ARG A 491 -8.38 -13.96 19.00
CA ARG A 491 -9.24 -13.34 20.04
C ARG A 491 -10.16 -14.38 20.68
N GLU A 492 -10.83 -15.22 19.90
CA GLU A 492 -11.68 -16.31 20.41
C GLU A 492 -10.88 -17.27 21.29
N ARG A 493 -9.69 -17.68 20.84
CA ARG A 493 -8.77 -18.51 21.64
C ARG A 493 -8.33 -17.81 22.92
N ALA A 494 -8.03 -16.51 22.85
CA ALA A 494 -7.65 -15.74 24.03
C ALA A 494 -8.81 -15.62 25.02
N ILE A 495 -10.05 -15.43 24.58
CA ILE A 495 -11.25 -15.45 25.41
C ILE A 495 -11.40 -16.81 26.10
N GLU A 496 -11.26 -17.90 25.37
CA GLU A 496 -11.34 -19.26 25.92
C GLU A 496 -10.26 -19.53 26.98
N ILE A 497 -9.03 -19.10 26.73
CA ILE A 497 -7.93 -19.19 27.68
C ILE A 497 -8.19 -18.31 28.89
N GLY A 498 -8.62 -17.06 28.70
CA GLY A 498 -8.97 -16.15 29.79
C GLY A 498 -10.07 -16.70 30.69
N ARG A 499 -11.09 -17.30 30.09
CA ARG A 499 -12.18 -17.98 30.83
C ARG A 499 -11.64 -19.15 31.67
N LYS A 500 -10.81 -20.01 31.08
CA LYS A 500 -10.16 -21.12 31.78
C LYS A 500 -9.25 -20.65 32.92
N LEU A 501 -8.56 -19.51 32.74
CA LEU A 501 -7.69 -18.94 33.77
C LEU A 501 -8.50 -18.39 34.95
N ILE A 502 -9.61 -17.68 34.70
CA ILE A 502 -10.51 -17.22 35.74
C ILE A 502 -11.15 -18.39 36.45
N GLU A 503 -11.65 -19.41 35.76
CA GLU A 503 -12.20 -20.61 36.34
C GLU A 503 -11.22 -21.35 37.27
N LYS A 504 -9.97 -21.43 36.86
CA LYS A 504 -8.89 -22.03 37.65
C LYS A 504 -8.66 -21.25 38.95
N GLU A 505 -8.54 -19.92 38.84
CA GLU A 505 -8.35 -19.06 40.02
C GLU A 505 -9.61 -19.10 40.95
N ALA A 506 -10.81 -19.05 40.39
CA ALA A 506 -12.05 -19.15 41.15
C ALA A 506 -12.14 -20.45 41.97
N ARG A 507 -11.77 -21.60 41.38
CA ARG A 507 -11.69 -22.89 42.09
C ARG A 507 -10.67 -22.84 43.24
N LYS A 508 -9.51 -22.20 43.01
CA LYS A 508 -8.44 -22.05 44.02
C LYS A 508 -8.92 -21.23 45.23
N TYR A 509 -9.71 -20.19 44.99
CA TYR A 509 -10.28 -19.31 46.04
C TYR A 509 -11.71 -19.69 46.46
N ARG A 510 -12.23 -20.84 46.00
CA ARG A 510 -13.60 -21.36 46.30
C ARG A 510 -14.71 -20.37 45.96
N VAL A 511 -14.52 -19.59 44.88
CA VAL A 511 -15.53 -18.67 44.37
C VAL A 511 -16.45 -19.41 43.38
N ALA A 512 -17.76 -19.33 43.59
CA ALA A 512 -18.76 -19.93 42.72
C ALA A 512 -18.99 -19.02 41.47
N LEU A 513 -18.22 -19.17 40.42
CA LEU A 513 -18.35 -18.37 39.19
C LEU A 513 -19.73 -18.46 38.53
N LYS A 514 -20.50 -19.53 38.81
CA LYS A 514 -21.85 -19.70 38.30
C LYS A 514 -22.87 -18.71 38.89
N GLU A 515 -22.52 -18.09 40.02
CA GLU A 515 -23.34 -17.08 40.69
C GLU A 515 -22.99 -15.66 40.23
N ILE A 516 -21.87 -15.51 39.48
CA ILE A 516 -21.42 -14.23 38.92
C ILE A 516 -22.04 -14.11 37.51
N GLY A 517 -22.97 -13.17 37.35
CA GLY A 517 -23.66 -12.95 36.08
C GLY A 517 -22.84 -12.16 35.06
N GLU A 518 -23.38 -12.01 33.85
CA GLU A 518 -22.73 -11.29 32.74
C GLU A 518 -22.56 -9.79 33.06
N LYS A 519 -23.49 -9.22 33.87
CA LYS A 519 -23.45 -7.81 34.29
C LYS A 519 -22.23 -7.49 35.18
N GLU A 520 -21.88 -8.40 36.08
CA GLU A 520 -20.71 -8.24 36.93
C GLU A 520 -19.41 -8.30 36.13
N PHE A 521 -19.36 -9.16 35.09
CA PHE A 521 -18.23 -9.18 34.15
C PHE A 521 -18.16 -7.91 33.32
N GLU A 522 -19.28 -7.34 32.87
CA GLU A 522 -19.33 -6.06 32.14
C GLU A 522 -18.88 -4.90 33.05
N GLN A 523 -19.30 -4.91 34.32
CA GLN A 523 -18.91 -3.89 35.29
C GLN A 523 -17.39 -3.98 35.58
N ALA A 524 -16.87 -5.18 35.77
CA ALA A 524 -15.45 -5.39 35.90
C ALA A 524 -14.69 -4.98 34.64
N ALA A 525 -15.23 -5.20 33.44
CA ALA A 525 -14.63 -4.74 32.19
C ALA A 525 -14.57 -3.20 32.11
N ALA A 526 -15.64 -2.51 32.53
CA ALA A 526 -15.69 -1.04 32.59
C ALA A 526 -14.61 -0.46 33.52
N ASP A 527 -14.34 -1.11 34.67
CA ASP A 527 -13.29 -0.72 35.62
C ASP A 527 -11.86 -0.78 34.98
N TYR A 528 -11.67 -1.60 33.95
CA TYR A 528 -10.44 -1.69 33.18
C TYR A 528 -10.49 -0.85 31.89
N GLY A 529 -11.53 -0.01 31.71
CA GLY A 529 -11.71 0.83 30.52
C GLY A 529 -12.08 0.04 29.26
N LEU A 530 -12.71 -1.13 29.42
CA LEU A 530 -13.11 -2.01 28.31
C LEU A 530 -14.66 -2.00 28.16
N ALA A 531 -15.13 -2.10 26.90
CA ALA A 531 -16.55 -1.99 26.58
C ALA A 531 -17.34 -3.30 26.78
N ARG A 532 -16.66 -4.47 26.80
CA ARG A 532 -17.32 -5.80 26.84
C ARG A 532 -16.59 -6.76 27.76
N ALA A 533 -17.33 -7.67 28.37
CA ALA A 533 -16.81 -8.79 29.16
C ALA A 533 -15.81 -9.66 28.38
N ASP A 534 -16.09 -9.91 27.10
CA ASP A 534 -15.18 -10.66 26.20
C ASP A 534 -13.82 -9.98 26.00
N ASP A 535 -13.75 -8.64 26.01
CA ASP A 535 -12.49 -7.90 25.91
C ASP A 535 -11.64 -8.05 27.18
N LEU A 536 -12.29 -8.13 28.35
CA LEU A 536 -11.63 -8.43 29.62
C LEU A 536 -11.08 -9.87 29.62
N LEU A 537 -11.88 -10.86 29.20
CA LEU A 537 -11.46 -12.24 29.09
C LEU A 537 -10.31 -12.41 28.08
N ALA A 538 -10.41 -11.76 26.91
CA ALA A 538 -9.32 -11.74 25.94
C ALA A 538 -8.06 -11.09 26.52
N GLY A 539 -8.20 -10.00 27.27
CA GLY A 539 -7.10 -9.33 27.97
C GLY A 539 -6.39 -10.24 28.98
N ILE A 540 -7.14 -11.06 29.70
CA ILE A 540 -6.58 -12.10 30.60
C ILE A 540 -5.86 -13.18 29.80
N GLY A 541 -6.48 -13.69 28.73
CA GLY A 541 -5.89 -14.71 27.86
C GLY A 541 -4.63 -14.25 27.13
N TYR A 542 -4.53 -12.94 26.84
CA TYR A 542 -3.31 -12.29 26.32
C TYR A 542 -2.29 -11.95 27.41
N GLY A 543 -2.59 -12.18 28.70
CA GLY A 543 -1.74 -11.81 29.82
C GLY A 543 -1.67 -10.31 30.13
N LYS A 544 -2.62 -9.51 29.61
CA LYS A 544 -2.68 -8.07 29.90
C LYS A 544 -3.18 -7.80 31.32
N PHE A 545 -4.09 -8.64 31.82
CA PHE A 545 -4.65 -8.57 33.16
C PHE A 545 -4.43 -9.89 33.89
N ALA A 546 -4.06 -9.83 35.16
CA ALA A 546 -3.92 -11.03 35.99
C ALA A 546 -5.30 -11.57 36.40
N ALA A 547 -5.57 -12.85 36.15
CA ALA A 547 -6.86 -13.48 36.47
C ALA A 547 -7.23 -13.31 37.94
N ARG A 548 -6.27 -13.34 38.88
CA ARG A 548 -6.47 -13.08 40.32
C ARG A 548 -6.99 -11.66 40.59
N GLN A 549 -6.44 -10.64 39.94
CA GLN A 549 -6.87 -9.25 40.16
C GLN A 549 -8.29 -9.03 39.64
N VAL A 550 -8.65 -9.64 38.53
CA VAL A 550 -9.99 -9.58 37.97
C VAL A 550 -10.98 -10.34 38.87
N LEU A 551 -10.59 -11.53 39.39
CA LEU A 551 -11.41 -12.31 40.27
C LEU A 551 -11.69 -11.56 41.59
N ALA A 552 -10.69 -10.85 42.14
CA ALA A 552 -10.87 -10.04 43.36
C ALA A 552 -11.88 -8.88 43.20
N ARG A 553 -12.08 -8.40 41.98
CA ARG A 553 -13.12 -7.39 41.65
C ARG A 553 -14.47 -8.00 41.37
N LEU A 554 -14.53 -9.18 40.76
CA LEU A 554 -15.74 -9.94 40.55
C LEU A 554 -16.35 -10.48 41.86
N ALA A 555 -15.49 -10.79 42.85
CA ALA A 555 -15.90 -11.30 44.18
C ALA A 555 -15.10 -10.63 45.28
N PRO A 556 -15.45 -9.38 45.68
CA PRO A 556 -14.70 -8.60 46.69
C PRO A 556 -14.52 -9.28 48.04
N ALA A 557 -15.45 -10.16 48.44
CA ALA A 557 -15.38 -10.90 49.69
C ALA A 557 -14.19 -11.83 49.84
N THR A 558 -13.48 -12.11 48.74
CA THR A 558 -12.32 -13.04 48.71
C THR A 558 -10.96 -12.33 48.61
N ALA A 559 -10.93 -11.01 48.51
CA ALA A 559 -9.72 -10.21 48.29
C ALA A 559 -8.67 -10.31 49.42
N GLY A 560 -9.03 -10.85 50.60
CA GLY A 560 -8.15 -10.99 51.76
C GLY A 560 -7.73 -12.43 52.11
N GLN A 561 -8.14 -13.45 51.36
CA GLN A 561 -7.84 -14.83 51.71
C GLN A 561 -6.47 -15.27 51.10
N GLU A 562 -5.55 -15.74 51.94
CA GLU A 562 -4.33 -16.45 51.51
C GLU A 562 -4.71 -17.80 50.89
N ALA A 563 -4.07 -18.13 49.78
CA ALA A 563 -4.30 -19.40 49.08
C ALA A 563 -3.79 -20.58 49.89
N PRO A 564 -4.54 -21.69 50.00
CA PRO A 564 -4.01 -22.94 50.59
C PRO A 564 -2.83 -23.46 49.74
N GLU A 565 -1.81 -23.99 50.44
CA GLU A 565 -0.56 -24.49 49.80
C GLU A 565 -0.81 -25.48 48.69
N ALA A 566 0.10 -25.43 47.69
CA ALA A 566 -0.02 -25.96 46.35
C ALA A 566 -0.08 -27.47 46.25
N GLU A 567 -1.04 -28.01 45.52
CA GLU A 567 -0.96 -29.29 44.82
C GLU A 567 -0.43 -29.13 43.39
N LYS A 568 0.41 -30.05 43.02
CA LYS A 568 1.31 -30.12 41.86
C LYS A 568 0.71 -29.71 40.50
N THR A 569 1.34 -28.74 39.86
CA THR A 569 1.16 -28.21 38.52
C THR A 569 1.58 -29.20 37.42
N GLY A 570 0.72 -30.14 37.02
CA GLY A 570 1.05 -31.09 35.93
C GLY A 570 0.25 -30.95 34.63
N ALA A 571 -1.02 -30.54 34.73
CA ALA A 571 -1.95 -30.67 33.57
C ALA A 571 -2.08 -29.42 32.70
N PHE A 572 -1.80 -28.23 33.21
CA PHE A 572 -2.10 -26.97 32.48
C PHE A 572 -1.01 -26.57 31.49
N THR A 573 0.24 -26.84 31.81
CA THR A 573 1.38 -26.65 30.89
C THR A 573 1.25 -27.47 29.59
N SER A 574 0.54 -28.58 29.64
CA SER A 574 0.31 -29.45 28.46
C SER A 574 -0.75 -28.91 27.50
N VAL A 575 -1.76 -28.17 28.02
CA VAL A 575 -2.84 -27.60 27.18
C VAL A 575 -2.35 -26.35 26.46
N VAL A 576 -1.62 -25.47 27.14
CA VAL A 576 -1.03 -24.27 26.53
C VAL A 576 0.03 -24.67 25.48
N ARG A 577 0.81 -25.73 25.72
CA ARG A 577 1.75 -26.29 24.72
C ARG A 577 1.08 -26.77 23.43
N ARG A 578 -0.12 -27.36 23.50
CA ARG A 578 -0.85 -27.89 22.32
C ARG A 578 -1.48 -26.81 21.45
N VAL A 579 -1.82 -25.65 22.05
CA VAL A 579 -2.58 -24.60 21.36
C VAL A 579 -1.70 -23.59 20.63
N PHE A 580 -0.48 -23.32 21.14
CA PHE A 580 0.38 -22.23 20.62
C PHE A 580 1.66 -22.67 19.88
N GLY A 581 1.84 -23.96 19.60
CA GLY A 581 3.01 -24.47 18.88
C GLY A 581 4.28 -24.51 19.74
N SER A 582 5.03 -25.60 19.63
CA SER A 582 6.17 -25.94 20.45
C SER A 582 7.39 -25.06 20.19
N GLU A 583 7.52 -23.92 20.85
CA GLU A 583 8.81 -23.39 21.24
C GLU A 583 8.85 -23.42 22.78
N HIS A 584 9.89 -24.01 23.35
CA HIS A 584 10.01 -24.35 24.75
C HIS A 584 9.79 -23.14 25.69
N PRO A 585 8.62 -23.00 26.38
CA PRO A 585 8.33 -21.85 27.23
C PRO A 585 9.03 -21.88 28.60
N GLY A 586 9.80 -22.90 28.90
CA GLY A 586 10.37 -23.11 30.22
C GLY A 586 11.73 -22.46 30.50
N ALA A 587 12.27 -21.65 29.56
CA ALA A 587 13.63 -21.12 29.67
C ALA A 587 13.73 -19.65 30.13
N ILE A 588 12.63 -18.93 30.23
CA ILE A 588 12.62 -17.49 30.57
C ILE A 588 11.52 -17.23 31.60
N GLN A 589 11.86 -16.54 32.68
CA GLN A 589 10.95 -16.14 33.77
C GLN A 589 10.83 -14.62 33.80
N VAL A 590 9.63 -14.14 34.02
CA VAL A 590 9.32 -12.72 34.22
C VAL A 590 9.32 -12.43 35.71
N HIS A 591 10.08 -11.44 36.17
CA HIS A 591 10.11 -11.06 37.56
C HIS A 591 8.71 -10.65 38.06
N GLY A 592 8.23 -11.42 39.06
CA GLY A 592 6.96 -11.12 39.77
C GLY A 592 5.69 -11.71 39.16
N GLN A 593 5.75 -12.48 38.06
CA GLN A 593 4.56 -13.10 37.45
C GLN A 593 4.91 -14.45 36.78
N GLU A 594 4.38 -15.55 37.30
CA GLU A 594 4.71 -16.92 36.86
C GLU A 594 3.94 -17.41 35.60
N ASP A 595 2.92 -16.71 35.12
CA ASP A 595 1.99 -17.20 34.08
C ASP A 595 1.86 -16.29 32.83
N LEU A 596 2.87 -15.46 32.50
CA LEU A 596 2.85 -14.65 31.28
C LEU A 596 3.30 -15.47 30.07
N LEU A 597 2.60 -15.34 28.93
CA LEU A 597 3.05 -15.84 27.64
C LEU A 597 4.32 -15.10 27.23
N VAL A 598 5.47 -15.79 27.34
CA VAL A 598 6.77 -15.25 27.01
C VAL A 598 7.25 -15.89 25.70
N TYR A 599 7.66 -15.08 24.74
CA TYR A 599 8.23 -15.55 23.48
C TYR A 599 9.47 -14.77 23.09
N ARG A 600 10.40 -15.44 22.42
CA ARG A 600 11.63 -14.80 21.91
C ARG A 600 11.30 -13.94 20.67
N ALA A 601 11.82 -12.72 20.63
CA ALA A 601 11.64 -11.81 19.52
C ALA A 601 12.43 -12.28 18.29
N ARG A 602 11.75 -12.44 17.17
CA ARG A 602 12.35 -12.93 15.89
C ARG A 602 13.41 -12.01 15.30
N CYS A 603 13.45 -10.74 15.69
CA CYS A 603 14.42 -9.76 15.16
C CYS A 603 15.85 -9.98 15.68
N CYS A 604 16.01 -10.61 16.85
CA CYS A 604 17.32 -10.86 17.48
C CYS A 604 17.51 -12.30 17.95
N ASN A 605 16.42 -13.08 18.03
CA ASN A 605 16.39 -14.48 18.42
C ASN A 605 17.37 -14.79 19.59
N PRO A 606 17.13 -14.21 20.81
CA PRO A 606 18.07 -14.30 21.92
C PRO A 606 18.27 -15.76 22.35
N ILE A 607 19.51 -16.11 22.68
CA ILE A 607 19.91 -17.42 23.19
C ILE A 607 20.29 -17.31 24.65
N ARG A 608 20.32 -18.44 25.35
CA ARG A 608 20.68 -18.50 26.77
C ARG A 608 22.10 -17.95 27.00
N GLY A 609 22.22 -17.14 28.06
CA GLY A 609 23.48 -16.48 28.42
C GLY A 609 23.65 -15.09 27.83
N GLU A 610 22.74 -14.66 26.94
CA GLU A 610 22.67 -13.25 26.52
C GLU A 610 21.89 -12.41 27.52
N ASP A 611 22.26 -11.14 27.67
CA ASP A 611 21.47 -10.14 28.39
C ASP A 611 20.15 -9.91 27.68
N ILE A 612 19.04 -10.12 28.38
CA ILE A 612 17.69 -10.02 27.81
C ILE A 612 16.87 -8.95 28.49
N VAL A 613 15.88 -8.45 27.74
CA VAL A 613 14.86 -7.51 28.21
C VAL A 613 13.50 -7.90 27.63
N GLY A 614 12.47 -7.87 28.48
CA GLY A 614 11.10 -8.12 28.05
C GLY A 614 10.36 -6.84 27.73
N TYR A 615 9.50 -6.89 26.70
CA TYR A 615 8.55 -5.83 26.39
C TYR A 615 7.14 -6.41 26.29
N VAL A 616 6.22 -5.82 27.05
CA VAL A 616 4.80 -6.17 26.98
C VAL A 616 4.27 -5.71 25.62
N THR A 617 3.86 -6.66 24.78
CA THR A 617 3.30 -6.38 23.46
C THR A 617 1.80 -6.30 23.51
N ARG A 618 1.20 -5.41 22.72
CA ARG A 618 -0.27 -5.30 22.62
C ARG A 618 -0.85 -6.60 22.06
N GLY A 619 -1.40 -7.44 22.92
CA GLY A 619 -2.14 -8.66 22.56
C GLY A 619 -1.32 -9.93 22.26
N LYS A 620 -0.01 -9.99 22.55
CA LYS A 620 0.82 -11.19 22.25
C LYS A 620 1.66 -11.70 23.45
N GLY A 621 1.52 -11.12 24.63
CA GLY A 621 2.37 -11.44 25.78
C GLY A 621 3.68 -10.65 25.80
N VAL A 622 4.73 -11.19 26.43
CA VAL A 622 6.04 -10.56 26.58
C VAL A 622 6.99 -11.01 25.49
N ALA A 623 7.39 -10.07 24.62
CA ALA A 623 8.45 -10.30 23.65
C ALA A 623 9.81 -10.11 24.32
N VAL A 624 10.65 -11.14 24.33
CA VAL A 624 12.00 -11.08 24.90
C VAL A 624 13.02 -10.82 23.81
N HIS A 625 13.77 -9.75 23.97
CA HIS A 625 14.84 -9.32 23.07
C HIS A 625 16.20 -9.45 23.75
N ALA A 626 17.25 -9.65 22.96
CA ALA A 626 18.61 -9.37 23.42
C ALA A 626 18.72 -7.86 23.69
N ARG A 627 19.40 -7.47 24.77
CA ARG A 627 19.59 -6.05 25.12
C ARG A 627 20.34 -5.26 24.04
N SER A 628 21.18 -5.94 23.28
CA SER A 628 21.93 -5.39 22.13
C SER A 628 21.12 -5.26 20.84
N CYS A 629 19.83 -5.67 20.83
CA CYS A 629 19.01 -5.64 19.63
C CYS A 629 18.73 -4.21 19.16
N PRO A 630 18.94 -3.87 17.87
CA PRO A 630 18.63 -2.53 17.35
C PRO A 630 17.19 -2.07 17.60
N ASN A 631 16.23 -3.01 17.57
CA ASN A 631 14.82 -2.69 17.84
C ASN A 631 14.57 -2.33 19.32
N VAL A 632 15.43 -2.78 20.25
CA VAL A 632 15.35 -2.41 21.66
C VAL A 632 15.69 -0.94 21.86
N VAL A 633 16.63 -0.40 21.07
CA VAL A 633 16.97 1.02 21.10
C VAL A 633 15.77 1.88 20.73
N ASN A 634 14.99 1.47 19.73
CA ASN A 634 13.76 2.16 19.31
C ASN A 634 12.60 1.96 20.30
N LEU A 635 12.59 0.87 21.06
CA LEU A 635 11.59 0.57 22.10
C LEU A 635 11.93 1.18 23.47
N LEU A 636 13.12 1.73 23.67
CA LEU A 636 13.55 2.38 24.92
C LEU A 636 12.75 3.65 25.25
N TYR A 637 12.04 4.22 24.29
CA TYR A 637 11.14 5.35 24.52
C TYR A 637 9.84 4.96 25.27
N ASP A 638 9.50 3.67 25.32
CA ASP A 638 8.27 3.16 25.94
C ASP A 638 8.65 2.44 27.27
N VAL A 639 9.15 3.21 28.24
CA VAL A 639 9.65 2.69 29.54
C VAL A 639 8.56 1.91 30.30
N GLU A 640 7.30 2.29 30.15
CA GLU A 640 6.14 1.66 30.82
C GLU A 640 5.86 0.23 30.34
N ARG A 641 6.38 -0.17 29.17
CA ARG A 641 6.21 -1.52 28.60
C ARG A 641 7.39 -2.45 28.90
N ARG A 642 8.43 -1.93 29.51
CA ARG A 642 9.63 -2.72 29.81
C ARG A 642 9.39 -3.55 31.06
N ILE A 643 9.69 -4.84 31.00
CA ILE A 643 9.61 -5.77 32.12
C ILE A 643 10.93 -6.51 32.27
N ALA A 644 11.34 -6.75 33.52
CA ALA A 644 12.54 -7.52 33.81
C ALA A 644 12.28 -9.02 33.54
N VAL A 645 13.16 -9.64 32.78
CA VAL A 645 13.10 -11.07 32.44
C VAL A 645 14.45 -11.70 32.64
N GLU A 646 14.49 -12.96 33.09
CA GLU A 646 15.69 -13.71 33.36
C GLU A 646 15.62 -15.12 32.75
N TRP A 647 16.80 -15.68 32.41
CA TRP A 647 16.90 -17.05 31.98
C TRP A 647 16.77 -17.99 33.19
N THR A 648 15.85 -18.94 33.12
CA THR A 648 15.72 -20.00 34.14
C THR A 648 16.57 -21.22 33.80
N ARG A 649 16.73 -22.17 34.78
CA ARG A 649 17.36 -23.44 34.51
C ARG A 649 16.54 -24.23 33.49
N PRO A 650 17.16 -24.78 32.41
CA PRO A 650 16.42 -25.45 31.36
C PRO A 650 15.69 -26.67 31.89
N PRO A 651 14.43 -26.91 31.48
CA PRO A 651 13.87 -28.24 31.59
C PRO A 651 14.70 -29.19 30.71
N LYS A 652 15.09 -30.32 31.25
CA LYS A 652 15.68 -31.39 30.44
C LYS A 652 14.60 -31.94 29.51
N ASN A 653 14.96 -32.26 28.26
CA ASN A 653 14.04 -32.95 27.33
C ASN A 653 13.67 -34.32 27.95
N ALA A 654 12.66 -34.99 27.38
CA ALA A 654 12.29 -36.36 27.76
C ALA A 654 13.45 -37.36 27.65
N ALA A 655 14.53 -37.03 26.93
CA ALA A 655 15.78 -37.79 26.80
C ALA A 655 16.93 -37.27 27.69
N GLY A 656 16.68 -36.29 28.60
CA GLY A 656 17.70 -35.80 29.53
C GLY A 656 18.69 -34.76 28.99
N HIS A 657 18.58 -34.35 27.72
CA HIS A 657 19.45 -33.35 27.08
C HIS A 657 18.98 -31.90 27.31
N PRO A 658 19.93 -30.91 27.39
CA PRO A 658 19.58 -29.50 27.50
C PRO A 658 18.83 -29.01 26.27
N ALA A 659 17.99 -27.99 26.45
CA ALA A 659 17.26 -27.34 25.31
C ALA A 659 18.26 -26.61 24.42
N THR A 660 18.14 -26.80 23.10
CA THR A 660 18.97 -26.15 22.08
C THR A 660 18.21 -25.06 21.33
N TYR A 661 18.92 -24.07 20.82
CA TYR A 661 18.41 -22.92 20.08
C TYR A 661 18.98 -22.92 18.67
N PRO A 662 18.15 -22.83 17.62
CA PRO A 662 18.66 -22.72 16.27
C PRO A 662 19.31 -21.34 16.06
N VAL A 663 20.55 -21.32 15.58
CA VAL A 663 21.34 -20.12 15.30
C VAL A 663 21.85 -20.20 13.87
N LYS A 664 21.66 -19.11 13.11
CA LYS A 664 22.21 -18.98 11.76
C LYS A 664 23.56 -18.30 11.80
N LEU A 665 24.57 -18.95 11.24
CA LEU A 665 25.93 -18.44 11.04
C LEU A 665 26.18 -18.27 9.54
N THR A 666 26.74 -17.15 9.13
CA THR A 666 27.26 -16.95 7.78
C THR A 666 28.78 -16.94 7.83
N VAL A 667 29.40 -17.88 7.13
CA VAL A 667 30.83 -18.04 7.01
C VAL A 667 31.30 -17.50 5.67
N PHE A 668 32.20 -16.57 5.67
CA PHE A 668 32.87 -16.04 4.48
C PHE A 668 34.22 -16.71 4.31
N SER A 669 34.45 -17.36 3.18
CA SER A 669 35.68 -18.12 2.94
C SER A 669 36.16 -17.97 1.50
N ASP A 670 37.41 -18.38 1.28
CA ASP A 670 37.91 -18.62 -0.08
C ASP A 670 37.26 -19.91 -0.62
N ASP A 671 36.90 -19.92 -1.90
CA ASP A 671 36.33 -21.12 -2.55
C ASP A 671 37.42 -22.15 -2.82
N ARG A 672 37.43 -23.23 -2.05
CA ARG A 672 38.40 -24.33 -2.21
C ARG A 672 37.77 -25.67 -1.88
N ALA A 673 38.27 -26.69 -2.54
CA ALA A 673 37.84 -28.08 -2.28
C ALA A 673 38.05 -28.47 -0.83
N GLY A 674 37.04 -29.09 -0.19
CA GLY A 674 37.10 -29.61 1.17
C GLY A 674 36.77 -28.63 2.29
N ILE A 675 36.46 -27.35 1.99
CA ILE A 675 36.09 -26.34 3.01
C ILE A 675 34.84 -26.78 3.80
N LEU A 676 33.80 -27.26 3.11
CA LEU A 676 32.57 -27.76 3.77
C LEU A 676 32.85 -28.94 4.71
N LYS A 677 33.72 -29.87 4.31
CA LYS A 677 34.10 -30.99 5.15
C LYS A 677 34.77 -30.52 6.45
N GLN A 678 35.65 -29.52 6.38
CA GLN A 678 36.33 -28.97 7.54
C GLN A 678 35.37 -28.25 8.50
N LEU A 679 34.42 -27.45 7.93
CA LEU A 679 33.40 -26.74 8.71
C LEU A 679 32.46 -27.74 9.42
N THR A 680 31.95 -28.73 8.69
CA THR A 680 31.04 -29.73 9.27
C THR A 680 31.74 -30.61 10.31
N ALA A 681 33.02 -30.94 10.14
CA ALA A 681 33.80 -31.69 11.12
C ALA A 681 33.89 -30.91 12.45
N ILE A 682 34.24 -29.62 12.43
CA ILE A 682 34.34 -28.80 13.65
C ILE A 682 33.01 -28.70 14.39
N VAL A 683 31.91 -28.54 13.67
CA VAL A 683 30.58 -28.47 14.29
C VAL A 683 30.19 -29.83 14.87
N SER A 684 30.52 -30.93 14.19
CA SER A 684 30.25 -32.30 14.65
C SER A 684 31.10 -32.69 15.85
N ASP A 685 32.39 -32.30 15.87
CA ASP A 685 33.32 -32.57 16.97
C ASP A 685 32.87 -31.89 18.29
N ASP A 686 32.11 -30.80 18.22
CA ASP A 686 31.49 -30.15 19.37
C ASP A 686 30.06 -30.69 19.66
N ASN A 687 29.72 -31.89 19.17
CA ASN A 687 28.40 -32.54 19.31
C ASN A 687 27.20 -31.64 18.94
N THR A 688 27.38 -30.77 17.96
CA THR A 688 26.37 -29.81 17.54
C THR A 688 25.65 -30.28 16.27
N ASN A 689 24.32 -30.28 16.30
CA ASN A 689 23.53 -30.67 15.17
C ASN A 689 23.45 -29.53 14.13
N ILE A 690 23.60 -29.84 12.85
CA ILE A 690 23.41 -28.94 11.73
C ILE A 690 22.02 -29.16 11.14
N ARG A 691 21.13 -28.15 11.23
CA ARG A 691 19.79 -28.24 10.68
C ARG A 691 19.74 -27.94 9.17
N ASN A 692 20.57 -27.01 8.74
CA ASN A 692 20.65 -26.59 7.33
C ASN A 692 22.05 -26.07 7.00
N ILE A 693 22.48 -26.31 5.77
CA ILE A 693 23.70 -25.77 5.20
C ILE A 693 23.43 -25.35 3.76
N GLU A 694 23.78 -24.12 3.43
CA GLU A 694 23.70 -23.55 2.07
C GLU A 694 25.04 -22.95 1.72
N ALA A 695 25.65 -23.36 0.62
CA ALA A 695 26.89 -22.79 0.12
C ALA A 695 26.67 -22.13 -1.25
N ARG A 696 27.22 -20.94 -1.41
CA ARG A 696 27.19 -20.16 -2.67
C ARG A 696 28.60 -19.69 -2.97
N SER A 697 29.07 -19.96 -4.18
CA SER A 697 30.38 -19.51 -4.66
C SER A 697 30.24 -18.45 -5.73
N HIS A 698 31.05 -17.40 -5.64
CA HIS A 698 31.16 -16.34 -6.62
C HIS A 698 32.58 -15.77 -6.61
N ASP A 699 33.23 -15.72 -7.77
CA ASP A 699 34.57 -15.09 -7.97
C ASP A 699 35.63 -15.49 -6.95
N GLN A 700 35.92 -16.81 -6.80
CA GLN A 700 36.88 -17.39 -5.85
C GLN A 700 36.54 -17.19 -4.36
N HIS A 701 35.33 -16.73 -4.04
CA HIS A 701 34.83 -16.57 -2.68
C HIS A 701 33.60 -17.46 -2.45
N ALA A 702 33.51 -18.06 -1.29
CA ALA A 702 32.34 -18.82 -0.86
C ALA A 702 31.67 -18.16 0.34
N THR A 703 30.35 -18.07 0.28
CA THR A 703 29.51 -17.71 1.42
C THR A 703 28.70 -18.93 1.82
N ILE A 704 28.90 -19.38 3.06
CA ILE A 704 28.29 -20.61 3.58
C ILE A 704 27.39 -20.24 4.75
N ASP A 705 26.10 -20.45 4.59
CA ASP A 705 25.08 -20.28 5.63
C ASP A 705 24.87 -21.60 6.36
N LEU A 706 25.08 -21.60 7.67
CA LEU A 706 24.91 -22.74 8.57
C LEU A 706 23.81 -22.44 9.58
N VAL A 707 22.84 -23.33 9.75
CA VAL A 707 21.90 -23.28 10.88
C VAL A 707 22.23 -24.42 11.83
N VAL A 708 22.69 -24.06 13.02
CA VAL A 708 23.21 -25.01 14.05
C VAL A 708 22.39 -24.92 15.33
N ASP A 709 22.30 -26.04 16.06
CA ASP A 709 21.60 -26.15 17.34
C ASP A 709 22.52 -25.82 18.50
N ILE A 710 22.40 -24.67 19.12
CA ILE A 710 23.26 -24.13 20.17
C ILE A 710 22.59 -24.22 21.55
N GLU A 711 23.30 -24.60 22.57
CA GLU A 711 22.81 -24.70 23.96
C GLU A 711 22.81 -23.34 24.68
N ASP A 712 23.89 -22.56 24.54
CA ASP A 712 24.08 -21.25 25.17
C ASP A 712 25.12 -20.37 24.44
N LEU A 713 25.32 -19.16 24.94
CA LEU A 713 26.26 -18.19 24.35
C LEU A 713 27.73 -18.71 24.36
N LYS A 714 28.16 -19.43 25.42
CA LYS A 714 29.51 -19.98 25.51
C LYS A 714 29.74 -21.07 24.46
N HIS A 715 28.73 -21.90 24.22
CA HIS A 715 28.74 -22.90 23.16
C HIS A 715 28.85 -22.25 21.78
N LEU A 716 28.07 -21.21 21.52
CA LEU A 716 28.14 -20.43 20.27
C LEU A 716 29.55 -19.85 20.04
N GLU A 717 30.12 -19.21 21.06
CA GLU A 717 31.46 -18.62 20.95
C GLU A 717 32.54 -19.64 20.69
N ARG A 718 32.42 -20.86 21.24
CA ARG A 718 33.34 -21.96 21.01
C ARG A 718 33.30 -22.41 19.56
N ILE A 719 32.12 -22.59 18.99
CA ILE A 719 31.93 -22.94 17.58
C ILE A 719 32.48 -21.84 16.67
N ILE A 720 32.14 -20.57 16.90
CA ILE A 720 32.65 -19.46 16.10
C ILE A 720 34.17 -19.40 16.14
N ARG A 721 34.80 -19.59 17.31
CA ARG A 721 36.26 -19.67 17.44
C ARG A 721 36.86 -20.87 16.71
N GLY A 722 36.19 -22.02 16.73
CA GLY A 722 36.59 -23.18 15.97
C GLY A 722 36.58 -22.96 14.48
N LEU A 723 35.49 -22.44 13.99
CA LEU A 723 35.30 -22.11 12.55
C LEU A 723 36.33 -21.08 12.06
N ARG A 724 36.63 -20.04 12.84
CA ARG A 724 37.62 -19.00 12.47
C ARG A 724 39.05 -19.53 12.37
N LYS A 725 39.36 -20.67 13.00
CA LYS A 725 40.70 -21.31 12.90
C LYS A 725 40.91 -22.07 11.60
N VAL A 726 39.89 -22.34 10.82
CA VAL A 726 40.00 -23.05 9.54
C VAL A 726 40.73 -22.17 8.54
N PRO A 727 41.84 -22.64 7.96
CA PRO A 727 42.55 -21.87 6.93
C PRO A 727 41.63 -21.56 5.76
N GLY A 728 41.64 -20.31 5.30
CA GLY A 728 40.77 -19.82 4.22
C GLY A 728 39.40 -19.25 4.66
N ILE A 729 39.09 -19.31 5.98
CA ILE A 729 37.95 -18.56 6.53
C ILE A 729 38.40 -17.12 6.75
N ARG A 730 37.62 -16.18 6.21
CA ARG A 730 37.83 -14.73 6.33
C ARG A 730 37.09 -14.16 7.52
N ASP A 731 35.82 -14.53 7.65
CA ASP A 731 35.00 -14.11 8.78
C ASP A 731 33.84 -15.10 9.05
N VAL A 732 33.36 -15.07 10.28
CA VAL A 732 32.17 -15.83 10.73
C VAL A 732 31.26 -14.88 11.48
N GLN A 733 30.05 -14.67 10.94
CA GLN A 733 29.05 -13.76 11.50
C GLN A 733 27.80 -14.49 11.92
N ARG A 734 27.24 -14.11 13.07
CA ARG A 734 25.90 -14.55 13.46
C ARG A 734 24.86 -13.68 12.77
N VAL A 735 23.92 -14.32 12.08
CA VAL A 735 22.75 -13.64 11.51
C VAL A 735 21.61 -13.70 12.52
N GLN A 736 21.15 -12.55 12.97
CA GLN A 736 20.11 -12.46 14.01
C GLN A 736 18.72 -12.89 13.51
N LYS A 737 18.43 -12.82 12.19
CA LYS A 737 17.21 -13.36 11.58
C LYS A 737 17.46 -14.78 11.08
N LEU A 738 16.66 -15.73 11.58
CA LEU A 738 16.60 -17.12 11.08
C LEU A 738 15.88 -17.18 9.73
#